data_a5ab38dafe611323800525122695d0cc
#
_entry.id   a5ab38dafe611323800525122695d0cc
#
_cell.length_a   1.000
_cell.length_b   1.000
_cell.length_c   1.000
_cell.angle_alpha   90.00
_cell.angle_beta   90.00
_cell.angle_gamma   90.00
#
_symmetry.space_group_name_H-M   'P 1'
#
loop_
_entity.id
_entity.type
_entity.pdbx_description
1 polymer ?
#
loop_
_entity_poly.entity_id
_entity_poly.type
_entity_poly.pdbx_seq_one_letter_code
_entity_poly.pdbx_strand_id
1 'polypeptide(L)'
;MPSVGAGSPANAVLPATLLPERTHSRASPLPQYVLGLLMLCLTLTAHAAPTHALTAYGEAPRYPQAFRHFDYVNPDAPKGGSLRRSALEIGQFDHILPYIDKGIGVSEVDGWLYAPLAERSFDEPYTVYGLIARRMERGPDDAWLRFELDPRATFADGKPARAEDVRFTFELLMNKGSLRYRTQFADVTKVTVEGPRQVRFDFKRPHGRTLALDLATLPVLPEHDWQHRDFANGAGFDKPIGSGPYRIGQIDNGRSITFERDPTWWAANLPASRGRYNFDRIRIEYFGDTEVARQVLRGGGFDYNREFSATAFTLGYQGDALNDGRLQRAHLGPSKPQTAQGFVFNLKQPVFQDRRVRQALAMLWDFEWSNRQMMRNLYIRQQSVFSNTPLAARALPDAQELKLLEPLRGQVPDEVFSQVYTAPVTDGSGIIRTQQLQALALLQAAGWRPEGDRLVNAQGEPLSFTFLNGQSGLERLLLPWKRNLAQIGITLNIRNVDSAQYVNRLMARDYDMIVTGYPVTLSPGSELYNYFGSASAEDPGSNNFMVLRDPAVDALLDGLVRAETQPDMLRHAHALDRVLQWNYYWIPNYYPPGSSTVWWNRFGLPKVQATYDEGLDTWWEISPTPLTNAQMAEHKKAMP
;
A
#
# COMPACT_ATOMS: atom_id res chain seq x y z
N MET A 1 1.93 15.27 59.14
CA MET A 1 1.60 15.20 60.59
C MET A 1 0.25 15.84 60.81
N PRO A 2 -0.59 15.38 61.69
CA PRO A 2 -0.77 14.04 62.28
C PRO A 2 -2.16 13.47 61.89
N SER A 3 -2.70 12.37 62.20
CA SER A 3 -2.49 11.23 63.09
C SER A 3 -3.79 10.41 63.09
N VAL A 4 -3.67 9.15 62.98
CA VAL A 4 -4.07 8.09 63.90
C VAL A 4 -5.56 7.91 64.19
N GLY A 5 -6.01 6.65 64.09
CA GLY A 5 -7.22 6.14 64.73
C GLY A 5 -7.63 4.75 64.29
N ALA A 6 -7.02 3.77 64.92
CA ALA A 6 -7.30 2.36 64.94
C ALA A 6 -8.62 2.03 65.69
N GLY A 7 -9.17 0.84 65.44
CA GLY A 7 -10.23 0.27 66.22
C GLY A 7 -10.84 -0.99 65.68
N SER A 8 -10.27 -2.13 65.97
CA SER A 8 -10.94 -3.43 66.18
C SER A 8 -11.06 -3.61 67.69
N PRO A 9 -11.82 -4.54 68.32
CA PRO A 9 -12.29 -5.85 67.88
C PRO A 9 -13.68 -6.29 68.45
N ALA A 10 -14.03 -7.54 68.29
CA ALA A 10 -14.50 -8.53 69.26
C ALA A 10 -15.70 -9.38 68.82
N ASN A 11 -15.38 -10.62 68.63
CA ASN A 11 -15.95 -11.84 69.19
C ASN A 11 -17.36 -11.85 69.76
N ALA A 12 -18.16 -12.77 69.30
CA ALA A 12 -19.08 -13.51 70.15
C ALA A 12 -19.38 -14.92 69.60
N VAL A 13 -19.30 -15.87 70.46
CA VAL A 13 -19.27 -17.28 70.51
C VAL A 13 -20.66 -17.94 70.42
N LEU A 14 -20.70 -19.12 69.84
CA LEU A 14 -21.64 -20.24 69.74
C LEU A 14 -22.74 -20.40 70.81
N PRO A 15 -23.83 -21.19 70.55
CA PRO A 15 -23.68 -22.61 70.85
C PRO A 15 -24.32 -23.59 69.82
N ALA A 16 -23.78 -24.80 69.92
CA ALA A 16 -24.23 -26.02 69.28
C ALA A 16 -25.50 -26.60 69.90
N THR A 17 -26.30 -27.29 69.11
CA THR A 17 -26.92 -28.58 69.54
C THR A 17 -27.65 -29.29 68.39
N LEU A 18 -27.37 -30.61 68.37
CA LEU A 18 -28.18 -31.78 67.99
C LEU A 18 -28.35 -32.17 66.52
N LEU A 19 -27.66 -33.28 66.24
CA LEU A 19 -27.95 -34.28 65.21
C LEU A 19 -29.24 -35.06 65.53
N PRO A 20 -29.90 -35.61 64.52
CA PRO A 20 -30.12 -37.03 64.47
C PRO A 20 -29.74 -37.75 63.16
N GLU A 21 -29.40 -38.93 63.36
CA GLU A 21 -29.08 -40.17 62.68
C GLU A 21 -29.42 -40.39 61.17
N ARG A 22 -28.53 -41.15 60.62
CA ARG A 22 -28.43 -41.89 59.37
C ARG A 22 -29.70 -42.55 58.87
N THR A 23 -29.95 -42.37 57.54
CA THR A 23 -30.48 -43.48 56.73
C THR A 23 -29.60 -43.62 55.47
N HIS A 24 -29.03 -44.79 55.29
CA HIS A 24 -28.32 -45.23 54.09
C HIS A 24 -29.29 -45.34 52.93
N SER A 25 -29.10 -44.51 51.86
CA SER A 25 -29.67 -44.81 50.57
C SER A 25 -28.54 -45.12 49.61
N ARG A 26 -28.55 -46.30 49.03
CA ARG A 26 -27.62 -46.77 48.00
C ARG A 26 -27.75 -45.92 46.73
N ALA A 27 -26.72 -45.18 46.38
CA ALA A 27 -26.60 -44.59 45.09
C ALA A 27 -26.21 -45.67 44.07
N SER A 28 -27.05 -45.99 43.16
CA SER A 28 -26.74 -46.79 41.95
C SER A 28 -25.75 -46.05 41.06
N PRO A 29 -24.75 -46.72 40.48
CA PRO A 29 -23.85 -46.05 39.51
C PRO A 29 -24.61 -45.76 38.24
N LEU A 30 -24.61 -44.50 37.81
CA LEU A 30 -25.03 -44.07 36.46
C LEU A 30 -24.14 -44.78 35.41
N PRO A 31 -24.73 -45.33 34.35
CA PRO A 31 -23.98 -46.07 33.35
C PRO A 31 -22.97 -45.20 32.66
N GLN A 32 -21.72 -45.66 32.54
CA GLN A 32 -20.58 -44.99 31.89
C GLN A 32 -20.85 -44.55 30.45
N TYR A 33 -21.94 -44.99 29.82
CA TYR A 33 -22.37 -44.60 28.48
C TYR A 33 -22.93 -43.18 28.39
N VAL A 34 -23.37 -42.55 29.48
CA VAL A 34 -23.90 -41.18 29.48
C VAL A 34 -22.77 -40.15 29.49
N LEU A 35 -21.62 -40.45 30.11
CA LEU A 35 -20.43 -39.59 30.04
C LEU A 35 -19.77 -39.64 28.62
N GLY A 36 -19.83 -40.78 27.96
CA GLY A 36 -19.33 -40.92 26.58
C GLY A 36 -20.16 -40.15 25.56
N LEU A 37 -21.49 -40.08 25.72
CA LEU A 37 -22.36 -39.29 24.83
C LEU A 37 -22.23 -37.77 25.08
N LEU A 38 -21.97 -37.32 26.30
CA LEU A 38 -21.72 -35.90 26.60
C LEU A 38 -20.33 -35.43 26.12
N MET A 39 -19.32 -36.30 26.03
CA MET A 39 -18.03 -35.97 25.43
C MET A 39 -18.03 -36.05 23.89
N LEU A 40 -18.95 -36.80 23.28
CA LEU A 40 -19.06 -36.89 21.81
C LEU A 40 -19.82 -35.72 21.21
N CYS A 41 -20.57 -34.93 22.00
CA CYS A 41 -21.26 -33.72 21.53
C CYS A 41 -20.45 -32.45 21.68
N LEU A 42 -19.20 -32.48 22.16
CA LEU A 42 -18.34 -31.28 22.37
C LEU A 42 -17.24 -31.09 21.32
N THR A 43 -17.23 -31.87 20.27
CA THR A 43 -16.49 -31.51 19.04
C THR A 43 -17.39 -30.74 18.07
N LEU A 44 -18.11 -29.74 18.59
CA LEU A 44 -18.58 -28.65 17.74
C LEU A 44 -17.31 -27.90 17.29
N THR A 45 -16.86 -28.23 16.08
CA THR A 45 -15.90 -27.38 15.36
C THR A 45 -16.42 -25.96 15.46
N ALA A 46 -15.72 -25.12 16.23
CA ALA A 46 -16.03 -23.71 16.32
C ALA A 46 -15.81 -23.10 14.93
N HIS A 47 -16.82 -23.15 14.07
CA HIS A 47 -16.84 -22.35 12.86
C HIS A 47 -16.89 -20.90 13.30
N ALA A 48 -15.99 -20.07 12.79
CA ALA A 48 -16.08 -18.64 13.00
C ALA A 48 -17.45 -18.18 12.48
N ALA A 49 -18.25 -17.54 13.32
CA ALA A 49 -19.57 -17.05 12.90
C ALA A 49 -19.41 -16.08 11.72
N PRO A 50 -20.35 -16.10 10.73
CA PRO A 50 -20.32 -15.18 9.61
C PRO A 50 -20.28 -13.73 10.09
N THR A 51 -19.35 -12.94 9.62
CA THR A 51 -19.09 -11.55 10.05
C THR A 51 -19.38 -10.54 8.95
N HIS A 52 -19.60 -9.27 9.33
CA HIS A 52 -19.78 -8.15 8.40
C HIS A 52 -18.45 -7.58 7.89
N ALA A 53 -17.34 -8.01 8.48
CA ALA A 53 -15.98 -7.56 8.14
C ALA A 53 -15.00 -8.73 8.18
N LEU A 54 -13.93 -8.65 7.39
CA LEU A 54 -12.79 -9.55 7.48
C LEU A 54 -11.55 -8.76 7.88
N THR A 55 -10.80 -9.29 8.83
CA THR A 55 -9.48 -8.78 9.21
C THR A 55 -8.40 -9.77 8.77
N ALA A 56 -7.21 -9.29 8.46
CA ALA A 56 -6.12 -10.17 8.01
C ALA A 56 -5.65 -11.12 9.10
N TYR A 57 -5.65 -10.66 10.36
CA TYR A 57 -5.01 -11.36 11.48
C TYR A 57 -6.00 -11.74 12.60
N GLY A 58 -7.30 -11.68 12.34
CA GLY A 58 -8.33 -12.09 13.32
C GLY A 58 -8.61 -11.05 14.42
N GLU A 59 -8.10 -9.82 14.32
CA GLU A 59 -8.44 -8.75 15.23
C GLU A 59 -9.91 -8.35 15.12
N ALA A 60 -10.45 -7.74 16.17
CA ALA A 60 -11.76 -7.12 16.10
C ALA A 60 -11.71 -5.91 15.13
N PRO A 61 -12.64 -5.81 14.16
CA PRO A 61 -12.69 -4.68 13.27
C PRO A 61 -13.00 -3.38 14.05
N ARG A 62 -12.41 -2.26 13.65
CA ARG A 62 -12.63 -0.95 14.27
C ARG A 62 -14.11 -0.56 14.26
N TYR A 63 -14.80 -0.83 13.17
CA TYR A 63 -16.22 -0.55 13.04
C TYR A 63 -17.05 -1.79 13.37
N PRO A 64 -17.85 -1.77 14.45
CA PRO A 64 -18.67 -2.91 14.88
C PRO A 64 -19.81 -3.16 13.89
N GLN A 65 -20.47 -4.32 13.98
CA GLN A 65 -21.56 -4.71 13.07
C GLN A 65 -22.68 -3.67 12.93
N ALA A 66 -22.91 -2.86 13.96
CA ALA A 66 -23.95 -1.83 13.98
C ALA A 66 -23.44 -0.45 13.54
N PHE A 67 -22.22 -0.34 12.96
CA PHE A 67 -21.75 0.96 12.49
C PHE A 67 -22.66 1.54 11.39
N ARG A 68 -22.68 2.85 11.28
CA ARG A 68 -23.58 3.55 10.36
C ARG A 68 -22.88 4.19 9.18
N HIS A 69 -21.62 4.51 9.33
CA HIS A 69 -20.71 5.08 8.31
C HIS A 69 -19.29 5.04 8.84
N PHE A 70 -18.33 5.22 7.98
CA PHE A 70 -16.94 5.41 8.37
C PHE A 70 -16.73 6.79 9.02
N ASP A 71 -15.72 6.93 9.88
CA ASP A 71 -15.41 8.18 10.58
C ASP A 71 -14.90 9.28 9.64
N TYR A 72 -14.27 8.89 8.55
CA TYR A 72 -13.67 9.80 7.55
C TYR A 72 -14.65 10.26 6.46
N VAL A 73 -15.95 10.14 6.67
CA VAL A 73 -16.98 10.65 5.75
C VAL A 73 -17.86 11.71 6.44
N ASN A 74 -18.49 12.54 5.64
CA ASN A 74 -19.67 13.29 6.09
C ASN A 74 -20.92 12.47 5.69
N PRO A 75 -21.63 11.82 6.64
CA PRO A 75 -22.79 10.99 6.32
C PRO A 75 -23.95 11.77 5.70
N ASP A 76 -23.96 13.09 5.86
CA ASP A 76 -24.98 14.01 5.36
C ASP A 76 -24.43 14.87 4.20
N ALA A 77 -23.33 14.46 3.56
CA ALA A 77 -22.78 15.12 2.39
C ALA A 77 -23.86 15.21 1.28
N PRO A 78 -24.11 16.42 0.73
CA PRO A 78 -25.09 16.57 -0.33
C PRO A 78 -24.67 15.76 -1.56
N LYS A 79 -25.63 15.10 -2.17
CA LYS A 79 -25.45 14.45 -3.47
C LYS A 79 -25.74 15.44 -4.57
N GLY A 80 -24.94 15.44 -5.62
CA GLY A 80 -25.12 16.33 -6.76
C GLY A 80 -23.82 16.94 -7.27
N GLY A 81 -23.94 17.73 -8.31
CA GLY A 81 -22.82 18.47 -8.89
C GLY A 81 -21.85 17.63 -9.70
N SER A 82 -20.68 18.20 -9.96
CA SER A 82 -19.69 17.59 -10.85
C SER A 82 -18.26 17.81 -10.39
N LEU A 83 -17.43 16.82 -10.68
CA LEU A 83 -15.98 16.88 -10.54
C LEU A 83 -15.33 16.64 -11.90
N ARG A 84 -14.45 17.53 -12.32
CA ARG A 84 -13.57 17.33 -13.47
C ARG A 84 -12.14 17.20 -12.95
N ARG A 85 -11.47 16.11 -13.33
CA ARG A 85 -10.09 15.86 -12.89
C ARG A 85 -9.21 15.42 -14.05
N SER A 86 -7.89 15.61 -13.93
CA SER A 86 -6.94 14.93 -14.78
C SER A 86 -6.86 13.45 -14.43
N ALA A 87 -6.55 12.62 -15.42
CA ALA A 87 -6.09 11.25 -15.19
C ALA A 87 -4.76 11.27 -14.43
N LEU A 88 -4.42 10.16 -13.77
CA LEU A 88 -3.11 9.96 -13.15
C LEU A 88 -2.05 9.54 -14.19
N GLU A 89 -2.50 8.87 -15.23
CA GLU A 89 -1.69 8.43 -16.36
C GLU A 89 -1.49 9.57 -17.37
N ILE A 90 -0.32 9.62 -18.00
CA ILE A 90 -0.03 10.55 -19.09
C ILE A 90 -0.36 9.88 -20.42
N GLY A 91 -0.99 10.60 -21.33
CA GLY A 91 -1.30 10.12 -22.67
C GLY A 91 -2.78 9.92 -22.91
N GLN A 92 -3.16 8.75 -23.36
CA GLN A 92 -4.53 8.37 -23.70
C GLN A 92 -4.82 6.98 -23.10
N PHE A 93 -6.08 6.67 -22.86
CA PHE A 93 -6.48 5.31 -22.59
C PHE A 93 -6.88 4.59 -23.88
N ASP A 94 -6.57 3.29 -23.95
CA ASP A 94 -6.80 2.46 -25.15
C ASP A 94 -8.12 1.71 -25.07
N HIS A 95 -8.58 1.42 -23.85
CA HIS A 95 -9.77 0.66 -23.54
C HIS A 95 -10.24 0.97 -22.10
N ILE A 96 -11.42 0.48 -21.74
CA ILE A 96 -12.01 0.82 -20.43
C ILE A 96 -11.56 -0.08 -19.27
N LEU A 97 -11.06 -1.29 -19.51
CA LEU A 97 -10.79 -2.29 -18.45
C LEU A 97 -9.41 -2.14 -17.84
N PRO A 98 -9.28 -1.96 -16.52
CA PRO A 98 -7.98 -1.96 -15.83
C PRO A 98 -7.47 -3.37 -15.45
N TYR A 99 -8.12 -4.43 -15.91
CA TYR A 99 -7.90 -5.80 -15.44
C TYR A 99 -7.01 -6.64 -16.35
N ILE A 100 -6.48 -6.10 -17.43
CA ILE A 100 -5.61 -6.77 -18.41
C ILE A 100 -4.25 -6.07 -18.52
N ASP A 101 -3.24 -6.79 -19.04
CA ASP A 101 -1.87 -6.23 -19.19
C ASP A 101 -1.67 -5.49 -20.52
N LYS A 102 -2.63 -5.55 -21.45
CA LYS A 102 -2.52 -4.95 -22.78
C LYS A 102 -3.09 -3.54 -22.79
N GLY A 103 -2.30 -2.56 -23.23
CA GLY A 103 -2.74 -1.17 -23.35
C GLY A 103 -2.94 -0.45 -22.00
N ILE A 104 -3.58 0.71 -22.04
CA ILE A 104 -3.90 1.54 -20.88
C ILE A 104 -5.41 1.51 -20.65
N GLY A 105 -5.85 0.91 -19.56
CA GLY A 105 -7.24 0.89 -19.11
C GLY A 105 -7.56 2.08 -18.19
N VAL A 106 -8.84 2.29 -17.94
CA VAL A 106 -9.33 3.33 -17.03
C VAL A 106 -9.37 2.76 -15.61
N SER A 107 -8.47 3.23 -14.74
CA SER A 107 -8.29 2.70 -13.37
C SER A 107 -9.55 2.82 -12.51
N GLU A 108 -10.33 3.88 -12.70
CA GLU A 108 -11.53 4.18 -11.92
C GLU A 108 -12.73 3.25 -12.24
N VAL A 109 -12.64 2.45 -13.28
CA VAL A 109 -13.61 1.37 -13.52
C VAL A 109 -13.65 0.39 -12.34
N ASP A 110 -12.49 0.16 -11.72
CA ASP A 110 -12.42 -0.57 -10.46
C ASP A 110 -12.97 0.29 -9.31
N GLY A 111 -13.96 -0.20 -8.60
CA GLY A 111 -14.64 0.48 -7.50
C GLY A 111 -15.76 1.45 -7.91
N TRP A 112 -15.68 2.12 -9.07
CA TRP A 112 -16.76 3.03 -9.50
C TRP A 112 -17.80 2.34 -10.39
N LEU A 113 -17.35 1.62 -11.42
CA LEU A 113 -18.25 0.86 -12.27
C LEU A 113 -18.57 -0.51 -11.68
N TYR A 114 -17.58 -1.17 -11.08
CA TYR A 114 -17.73 -2.49 -10.47
C TYR A 114 -17.47 -2.41 -8.96
N ALA A 115 -18.51 -2.68 -8.20
CA ALA A 115 -18.41 -2.81 -6.76
C ALA A 115 -17.73 -4.14 -6.37
N PRO A 116 -16.88 -4.15 -5.33
CA PRO A 116 -16.27 -5.36 -4.80
C PRO A 116 -17.23 -6.15 -3.91
N LEU A 117 -16.85 -7.38 -3.56
CA LEU A 117 -17.56 -8.15 -2.52
C LEU A 117 -17.53 -7.43 -1.17
N ALA A 118 -16.38 -6.83 -0.81
CA ALA A 118 -16.22 -6.01 0.39
C ALA A 118 -15.28 -4.82 0.11
N GLU A 119 -15.52 -3.73 0.81
CA GLU A 119 -14.82 -2.45 0.65
C GLU A 119 -13.68 -2.31 1.66
N ARG A 120 -12.51 -1.79 1.22
CA ARG A 120 -11.42 -1.43 2.13
C ARG A 120 -11.76 -0.18 2.93
N SER A 121 -11.36 -0.16 4.19
CA SER A 121 -11.40 1.07 4.98
C SER A 121 -10.16 1.93 4.70
N PHE A 122 -10.33 3.25 4.61
CA PHE A 122 -9.23 4.19 4.41
C PHE A 122 -8.52 4.61 5.72
N ASP A 123 -8.96 4.07 6.86
CA ASP A 123 -8.35 4.30 8.17
C ASP A 123 -8.01 3.00 8.91
N GLU A 124 -8.21 1.84 8.27
CA GLU A 124 -7.96 0.52 8.83
C GLU A 124 -7.38 -0.42 7.75
N PRO A 125 -6.05 -0.55 7.64
CA PRO A 125 -5.41 -1.14 6.46
C PRO A 125 -5.58 -2.65 6.33
N TYR A 126 -5.89 -3.34 7.42
CA TYR A 126 -5.97 -4.80 7.47
C TYR A 126 -7.41 -5.35 7.51
N THR A 127 -8.38 -4.50 7.19
CA THR A 127 -9.79 -4.84 7.30
C THR A 127 -10.58 -4.44 6.06
N VAL A 128 -11.53 -5.28 5.69
CA VAL A 128 -12.55 -5.00 4.67
C VAL A 128 -13.95 -5.18 5.24
N TYR A 129 -14.89 -4.38 4.79
CA TYR A 129 -16.27 -4.34 5.24
C TYR A 129 -17.22 -4.74 4.13
N GLY A 130 -18.17 -5.59 4.43
CA GLY A 130 -19.08 -6.15 3.45
C GLY A 130 -19.81 -5.09 2.63
N LEU A 131 -19.88 -5.33 1.31
CA LEU A 131 -20.62 -4.53 0.35
C LEU A 131 -21.56 -5.46 -0.44
N ILE A 132 -21.15 -6.03 -1.58
CA ILE A 132 -21.97 -7.06 -2.28
C ILE A 132 -22.11 -8.30 -1.39
N ALA A 133 -21.06 -8.70 -0.66
CA ALA A 133 -21.15 -9.71 0.38
C ALA A 133 -21.60 -9.06 1.70
N ARG A 134 -22.79 -9.41 2.18
CA ARG A 134 -23.29 -8.95 3.49
C ARG A 134 -22.64 -9.67 4.67
N ARG A 135 -22.15 -10.90 4.44
CA ARG A 135 -21.47 -11.73 5.44
C ARG A 135 -20.34 -12.50 4.80
N MET A 136 -19.31 -12.70 5.60
CA MET A 136 -18.10 -13.42 5.22
C MET A 136 -17.75 -14.40 6.33
N GLU A 137 -17.36 -15.60 5.99
CA GLU A 137 -17.07 -16.67 6.95
C GLU A 137 -15.77 -17.37 6.55
N ARG A 138 -14.85 -17.46 7.50
CA ARG A 138 -13.61 -18.24 7.35
C ARG A 138 -13.82 -19.67 7.83
N GLY A 139 -13.30 -20.61 7.10
CA GLY A 139 -13.22 -22.01 7.53
C GLY A 139 -12.22 -22.21 8.65
N PRO A 140 -12.27 -23.40 9.31
CA PRO A 140 -11.25 -23.79 10.27
C PRO A 140 -9.86 -23.65 9.65
N ASP A 141 -8.92 -23.10 10.43
CA ASP A 141 -7.53 -22.86 10.01
C ASP A 141 -7.40 -22.17 8.65
N ASP A 142 -8.31 -21.29 8.28
CA ASP A 142 -8.36 -20.60 6.98
C ASP A 142 -8.36 -21.54 5.76
N ALA A 143 -8.96 -22.74 5.87
CA ALA A 143 -9.01 -23.68 4.74
C ALA A 143 -9.86 -23.19 3.57
N TRP A 144 -10.80 -22.30 3.83
CA TRP A 144 -11.72 -21.75 2.87
C TRP A 144 -12.30 -20.42 3.35
N LEU A 145 -12.81 -19.63 2.40
CA LEU A 145 -13.56 -18.41 2.63
C LEU A 145 -14.90 -18.50 1.92
N ARG A 146 -15.99 -18.21 2.63
CA ARG A 146 -17.35 -18.16 2.10
C ARG A 146 -17.87 -16.74 2.14
N PHE A 147 -18.52 -16.32 1.05
CA PHE A 147 -19.26 -15.08 0.95
C PHE A 147 -20.74 -15.36 0.83
N GLU A 148 -21.54 -14.62 1.60
CA GLU A 148 -23.01 -14.56 1.48
C GLU A 148 -23.40 -13.20 0.92
N LEU A 149 -23.95 -13.16 -0.30
CA LEU A 149 -24.33 -11.94 -1.00
C LEU A 149 -25.59 -11.29 -0.41
N ASP A 150 -25.63 -9.96 -0.43
CA ASP A 150 -26.80 -9.19 -0.01
C ASP A 150 -27.97 -9.47 -0.99
N PRO A 151 -29.16 -9.83 -0.48
CA PRO A 151 -30.31 -10.09 -1.34
C PRO A 151 -30.79 -8.87 -2.16
N ARG A 152 -30.35 -7.66 -1.80
CA ARG A 152 -30.66 -6.40 -2.50
C ARG A 152 -29.67 -6.11 -3.62
N ALA A 153 -28.51 -6.84 -3.65
CA ALA A 153 -27.45 -6.58 -4.62
C ALA A 153 -27.96 -6.79 -6.05
N THR A 154 -27.88 -5.72 -6.84
CA THR A 154 -28.29 -5.72 -8.25
C THR A 154 -27.25 -5.03 -9.11
N PHE A 155 -27.19 -5.42 -10.37
CA PHE A 155 -26.48 -4.69 -11.41
C PHE A 155 -27.30 -3.47 -11.87
N ALA A 156 -26.64 -2.61 -12.65
CA ALA A 156 -27.25 -1.38 -13.17
C ALA A 156 -28.45 -1.60 -14.11
N ASP A 157 -28.65 -2.82 -14.64
CA ASP A 157 -29.82 -3.23 -15.41
C ASP A 157 -30.97 -3.81 -14.53
N GLY A 158 -30.80 -3.80 -13.21
CA GLY A 158 -31.76 -4.31 -12.24
C GLY A 158 -31.71 -5.81 -12.00
N LYS A 159 -30.90 -6.57 -12.72
CA LYS A 159 -30.74 -8.00 -12.45
C LYS A 159 -29.98 -8.25 -11.15
N PRO A 160 -30.37 -9.28 -10.36
CA PRO A 160 -29.71 -9.58 -9.09
C PRO A 160 -28.27 -10.08 -9.33
N ALA A 161 -27.35 -9.63 -8.49
CA ALA A 161 -26.02 -10.21 -8.41
C ALA A 161 -26.10 -11.58 -7.72
N ARG A 162 -25.46 -12.59 -8.31
CA ARG A 162 -25.52 -13.99 -7.90
C ARG A 162 -24.12 -14.55 -7.61
N ALA A 163 -24.09 -15.66 -6.92
CA ALA A 163 -22.85 -16.38 -6.64
C ALA A 163 -22.13 -16.86 -7.92
N GLU A 164 -22.91 -17.14 -8.99
CA GLU A 164 -22.40 -17.46 -10.32
C GLU A 164 -21.58 -16.30 -10.90
N ASP A 165 -22.02 -15.05 -10.76
CA ASP A 165 -21.30 -13.87 -11.25
C ASP A 165 -19.93 -13.73 -10.54
N VAL A 166 -19.85 -14.06 -9.26
CA VAL A 166 -18.59 -14.02 -8.49
C VAL A 166 -17.63 -15.10 -9.00
N ARG A 167 -18.12 -16.34 -9.16
CA ARG A 167 -17.31 -17.43 -9.72
C ARG A 167 -16.86 -17.10 -11.15
N PHE A 168 -17.77 -16.64 -12.00
CA PHE A 168 -17.47 -16.23 -13.36
C PHE A 168 -16.38 -15.15 -13.39
N THR A 169 -16.50 -14.11 -12.56
CA THR A 169 -15.51 -13.04 -12.47
C THR A 169 -14.14 -13.58 -12.10
N PHE A 170 -14.06 -14.42 -11.07
CA PHE A 170 -12.80 -15.05 -10.65
C PHE A 170 -12.17 -15.85 -11.80
N GLU A 171 -12.94 -16.74 -12.42
CA GLU A 171 -12.47 -17.56 -13.55
C GLU A 171 -12.02 -16.70 -14.74
N LEU A 172 -12.76 -15.62 -15.04
CA LEU A 172 -12.43 -14.67 -16.10
C LEU A 172 -11.09 -13.97 -15.83
N LEU A 173 -10.88 -13.48 -14.61
CA LEU A 173 -9.63 -12.83 -14.21
C LEU A 173 -8.45 -13.80 -14.20
N MET A 174 -8.63 -15.03 -13.74
CA MET A 174 -7.58 -16.06 -13.75
C MET A 174 -7.19 -16.49 -15.17
N ASN A 175 -8.15 -16.56 -16.09
CA ASN A 175 -7.91 -17.07 -17.45
C ASN A 175 -7.49 -15.97 -18.45
N LYS A 176 -8.09 -14.77 -18.34
CA LYS A 176 -7.93 -13.68 -19.33
C LYS A 176 -7.43 -12.37 -18.71
N GLY A 177 -7.38 -12.28 -17.38
CA GLY A 177 -6.89 -11.11 -16.67
C GLY A 177 -5.37 -10.99 -16.67
N SER A 178 -4.87 -9.90 -16.08
CA SER A 178 -3.44 -9.64 -15.96
C SER A 178 -2.72 -10.73 -15.15
N LEU A 179 -1.43 -10.91 -15.39
CA LEU A 179 -0.59 -11.90 -14.69
C LEU A 179 -0.68 -11.76 -13.16
N ARG A 180 -0.89 -10.54 -12.66
CA ARG A 180 -1.04 -10.30 -11.21
C ARG A 180 -2.11 -11.17 -10.56
N TYR A 181 -3.27 -11.40 -11.23
CA TYR A 181 -4.35 -12.22 -10.66
C TYR A 181 -3.94 -13.67 -10.52
N ARG A 182 -3.28 -14.23 -11.52
CA ARG A 182 -2.77 -15.62 -11.46
C ARG A 182 -1.75 -15.80 -10.35
N THR A 183 -0.90 -14.81 -10.12
CA THR A 183 0.08 -14.85 -9.03
C THR A 183 -0.60 -14.66 -7.66
N GLN A 184 -1.47 -13.65 -7.54
CA GLN A 184 -2.12 -13.29 -6.28
C GLN A 184 -3.07 -14.38 -5.77
N PHE A 185 -3.76 -15.06 -6.68
CA PHE A 185 -4.75 -16.10 -6.35
C PHE A 185 -4.29 -17.53 -6.64
N ALA A 186 -2.98 -17.74 -6.78
CA ALA A 186 -2.40 -19.07 -7.06
C ALA A 186 -2.74 -20.14 -6.01
N ASP A 187 -3.04 -19.71 -4.78
CA ASP A 187 -3.40 -20.60 -3.68
C ASP A 187 -4.91 -20.92 -3.60
N VAL A 188 -5.74 -20.34 -4.46
CA VAL A 188 -7.15 -20.75 -4.61
C VAL A 188 -7.21 -22.03 -5.41
N THR A 189 -7.69 -23.10 -4.80
CA THR A 189 -7.76 -24.43 -5.43
C THR A 189 -9.11 -24.73 -6.06
N LYS A 190 -10.18 -24.14 -5.53
CA LYS A 190 -11.54 -24.37 -6.00
C LYS A 190 -12.47 -23.22 -5.65
N VAL A 191 -13.39 -22.91 -6.55
CA VAL A 191 -14.52 -22.01 -6.29
C VAL A 191 -15.81 -22.80 -6.44
N THR A 192 -16.65 -22.79 -5.41
CA THR A 192 -17.89 -23.56 -5.35
C THR A 192 -19.08 -22.62 -5.11
N VAL A 193 -20.06 -22.66 -5.99
CA VAL A 193 -21.38 -22.04 -5.76
C VAL A 193 -22.19 -23.01 -4.90
N GLU A 194 -22.48 -22.58 -3.66
CA GLU A 194 -23.24 -23.38 -2.69
C GLU A 194 -24.74 -23.03 -2.69
N GLY A 195 -25.11 -22.00 -3.42
CA GLY A 195 -26.49 -21.52 -3.59
C GLY A 195 -26.51 -20.21 -4.35
N PRO A 196 -27.68 -19.66 -4.68
CA PRO A 196 -27.80 -18.46 -5.53
C PRO A 196 -27.07 -17.22 -4.97
N ARG A 197 -26.73 -17.22 -3.67
CA ARG A 197 -26.07 -16.10 -2.96
C ARG A 197 -24.90 -16.55 -2.10
N GLN A 198 -24.45 -17.79 -2.25
CA GLN A 198 -23.35 -18.30 -1.47
C GLN A 198 -22.27 -18.86 -2.38
N VAL A 199 -21.06 -18.32 -2.27
CA VAL A 199 -19.87 -18.76 -2.99
C VAL A 199 -18.75 -19.03 -2.00
N ARG A 200 -18.05 -20.14 -2.20
CA ARG A 200 -16.94 -20.57 -1.36
C ARG A 200 -15.68 -20.73 -2.17
N PHE A 201 -14.58 -20.24 -1.62
CA PHE A 201 -13.22 -20.38 -2.15
C PHE A 201 -12.44 -21.32 -1.22
N ASP A 202 -11.92 -22.41 -1.75
CA ASP A 202 -11.05 -23.35 -1.02
C ASP A 202 -9.59 -23.03 -1.32
N PHE A 203 -8.72 -23.14 -0.31
CA PHE A 203 -7.33 -22.72 -0.39
C PHE A 203 -6.35 -23.88 -0.27
N LYS A 204 -5.23 -23.78 -0.97
CA LYS A 204 -4.02 -24.53 -0.70
C LYS A 204 -3.41 -24.05 0.62
N ARG A 205 -2.69 -24.90 1.33
CA ARG A 205 -2.05 -24.56 2.59
C ARG A 205 -0.55 -24.84 2.58
N PRO A 206 0.27 -24.02 3.24
CA PRO A 206 -0.08 -22.71 3.79
C PRO A 206 -0.35 -21.69 2.70
N HIS A 207 -1.06 -20.61 2.99
CA HIS A 207 -1.26 -19.46 2.11
C HIS A 207 -1.07 -18.14 2.87
N GLY A 208 -0.90 -17.02 2.11
CA GLY A 208 -0.76 -15.69 2.71
C GLY A 208 -2.04 -15.21 3.38
N ARG A 209 -1.92 -14.54 4.54
CA ARG A 209 -3.06 -14.02 5.33
C ARG A 209 -3.88 -12.97 4.59
N THR A 210 -3.29 -12.26 3.63
CA THR A 210 -3.97 -11.25 2.82
C THR A 210 -4.88 -11.83 1.75
N LEU A 211 -4.73 -13.11 1.40
CA LEU A 211 -5.50 -13.75 0.33
C LEU A 211 -7.01 -13.58 0.53
N ALA A 212 -7.50 -13.71 1.76
CA ALA A 212 -8.92 -13.52 2.06
C ALA A 212 -9.39 -12.07 1.82
N LEU A 213 -8.57 -11.07 2.19
CA LEU A 213 -8.88 -9.66 1.93
C LEU A 213 -8.82 -9.33 0.44
N ASP A 214 -7.87 -9.91 -0.26
CA ASP A 214 -7.69 -9.70 -1.71
C ASP A 214 -8.86 -10.30 -2.49
N LEU A 215 -9.33 -11.49 -2.11
CA LEU A 215 -10.55 -12.08 -2.67
C LEU A 215 -11.78 -11.24 -2.34
N ALA A 216 -11.88 -10.71 -1.11
CA ALA A 216 -13.00 -9.87 -0.71
C ALA A 216 -13.08 -8.56 -1.50
N THR A 217 -11.94 -8.06 -2.00
CA THR A 217 -11.90 -6.84 -2.85
C THR A 217 -12.04 -7.13 -4.34
N LEU A 218 -12.35 -8.36 -4.75
CA LEU A 218 -12.65 -8.65 -6.16
C LEU A 218 -13.88 -7.87 -6.63
N PRO A 219 -13.80 -7.19 -7.79
CA PRO A 219 -14.98 -6.60 -8.44
C PRO A 219 -15.96 -7.71 -8.83
N VAL A 220 -17.25 -7.42 -8.89
CA VAL A 220 -18.24 -8.39 -9.36
C VAL A 220 -18.79 -7.94 -10.71
N LEU A 221 -18.44 -8.73 -11.74
CA LEU A 221 -18.84 -8.50 -13.13
C LEU A 221 -20.08 -9.35 -13.46
N PRO A 222 -21.07 -8.79 -14.17
CA PRO A 222 -22.24 -9.56 -14.59
C PRO A 222 -21.90 -10.59 -15.68
N GLU A 223 -22.06 -11.89 -15.39
CA GLU A 223 -21.81 -12.96 -16.34
C GLU A 223 -22.60 -12.77 -17.64
N HIS A 224 -23.89 -12.41 -17.52
CA HIS A 224 -24.78 -12.24 -18.66
C HIS A 224 -24.38 -11.12 -19.65
N ASP A 225 -23.56 -10.18 -19.23
CA ASP A 225 -23.00 -9.12 -20.09
C ASP A 225 -21.60 -9.53 -20.61
N TRP A 226 -20.71 -9.99 -19.70
CA TRP A 226 -19.32 -10.24 -20.02
C TRP A 226 -19.06 -11.53 -20.81
N GLN A 227 -19.94 -12.51 -20.78
CA GLN A 227 -19.82 -13.70 -21.62
C GLN A 227 -19.82 -13.40 -23.13
N HIS A 228 -20.34 -12.24 -23.54
CA HIS A 228 -20.46 -11.80 -24.93
C HIS A 228 -19.47 -10.70 -25.33
N ARG A 229 -18.60 -10.26 -24.39
CA ARG A 229 -17.63 -9.18 -24.62
C ARG A 229 -16.20 -9.71 -24.77
N ASP A 230 -15.39 -8.97 -25.52
CA ASP A 230 -13.96 -9.27 -25.67
C ASP A 230 -13.16 -8.75 -24.48
N PHE A 231 -13.15 -9.52 -23.40
CA PHE A 231 -12.41 -9.18 -22.19
C PHE A 231 -10.89 -9.09 -22.43
N ALA A 232 -10.33 -10.00 -23.24
CA ALA A 232 -8.89 -10.08 -23.47
C ALA A 232 -8.31 -8.86 -24.20
N ASN A 233 -9.15 -8.11 -24.93
CA ASN A 233 -8.80 -6.84 -25.58
C ASN A 233 -9.42 -5.61 -24.88
N GLY A 234 -9.85 -5.74 -23.61
CA GLY A 234 -10.34 -4.63 -22.81
C GLY A 234 -11.72 -4.10 -23.18
N ALA A 235 -12.49 -4.84 -24.01
CA ALA A 235 -13.80 -4.46 -24.56
C ALA A 235 -13.82 -3.12 -25.30
N GLY A 236 -12.67 -2.56 -25.67
CA GLY A 236 -12.58 -1.27 -26.35
C GLY A 236 -13.24 -0.14 -25.57
N PHE A 237 -14.13 0.61 -26.20
CA PHE A 237 -14.89 1.72 -25.60
C PHE A 237 -16.39 1.38 -25.39
N ASP A 238 -16.73 0.11 -25.41
CA ASP A 238 -18.10 -0.33 -25.08
C ASP A 238 -18.43 0.01 -23.63
N LYS A 239 -19.69 0.30 -23.38
CA LYS A 239 -20.19 0.59 -22.03
C LYS A 239 -20.81 -0.66 -21.41
N PRO A 240 -20.07 -1.39 -20.56
CA PRO A 240 -20.61 -2.59 -19.94
C PRO A 240 -21.54 -2.22 -18.77
N ILE A 241 -22.36 -3.18 -18.37
CA ILE A 241 -23.23 -3.08 -17.23
C ILE A 241 -22.38 -3.16 -15.95
N GLY A 242 -22.56 -2.18 -15.05
CA GLY A 242 -21.84 -2.10 -13.79
C GLY A 242 -22.60 -2.69 -12.59
N SER A 243 -21.89 -2.90 -11.50
CA SER A 243 -22.44 -3.22 -10.16
C SER A 243 -22.19 -2.08 -9.15
N GLY A 244 -21.42 -1.08 -9.55
CA GLY A 244 -20.96 0.01 -8.70
C GLY A 244 -21.84 1.25 -8.68
N PRO A 245 -21.39 2.32 -7.97
CA PRO A 245 -22.15 3.55 -7.78
C PRO A 245 -22.27 4.43 -9.03
N TYR A 246 -21.45 4.18 -10.05
CA TYR A 246 -21.43 4.95 -11.29
C TYR A 246 -21.63 4.07 -12.51
N ARG A 247 -22.14 4.68 -13.57
CA ARG A 247 -22.23 4.14 -14.94
C ARG A 247 -21.31 4.92 -15.85
N ILE A 248 -20.86 4.33 -16.93
CA ILE A 248 -20.09 5.04 -17.95
C ILE A 248 -21.05 5.92 -18.76
N GLY A 249 -20.82 7.23 -18.72
CA GLY A 249 -21.51 8.22 -19.51
C GLY A 249 -20.83 8.45 -20.88
N GLN A 250 -20.36 9.66 -21.14
CA GLN A 250 -19.70 9.99 -22.39
C GLN A 250 -18.24 9.50 -22.40
N ILE A 251 -17.82 8.95 -23.52
CA ILE A 251 -16.42 8.63 -23.84
C ILE A 251 -16.01 9.49 -25.04
N ASP A 252 -14.91 10.22 -24.92
CA ASP A 252 -14.19 10.81 -26.03
C ASP A 252 -12.89 10.02 -26.20
N ASN A 253 -12.86 9.19 -27.22
CA ASN A 253 -11.91 8.10 -27.42
C ASN A 253 -10.48 8.43 -27.00
N GLY A 254 -10.03 7.79 -25.94
CA GLY A 254 -8.71 7.94 -25.34
C GLY A 254 -8.43 9.26 -24.62
N ARG A 255 -9.27 10.29 -24.78
CA ARG A 255 -9.04 11.65 -24.24
C ARG A 255 -9.79 11.93 -22.97
N SER A 256 -11.03 11.48 -22.89
CA SER A 256 -11.82 11.66 -21.66
C SER A 256 -12.90 10.61 -21.50
N ILE A 257 -13.25 10.35 -20.24
CA ILE A 257 -14.36 9.50 -19.86
C ILE A 257 -15.17 10.18 -18.76
N THR A 258 -16.47 10.04 -18.84
CA THR A 258 -17.40 10.56 -17.81
C THR A 258 -18.07 9.40 -17.11
N PHE A 259 -18.09 9.47 -15.80
CA PHE A 259 -18.85 8.59 -14.92
C PHE A 259 -20.08 9.35 -14.42
N GLU A 260 -21.25 8.73 -14.52
CA GLU A 260 -22.54 9.28 -14.09
C GLU A 260 -23.07 8.47 -12.92
N ARG A 261 -23.35 9.13 -11.79
CA ARG A 261 -23.84 8.45 -10.58
C ARG A 261 -25.18 7.77 -10.86
N ASP A 262 -25.28 6.54 -10.42
CA ASP A 262 -26.56 5.82 -10.41
C ASP A 262 -27.36 6.19 -9.15
N PRO A 263 -28.41 7.01 -9.25
CA PRO A 263 -29.22 7.40 -8.10
C PRO A 263 -30.00 6.22 -7.50
N THR A 264 -30.12 5.13 -8.24
CA THR A 264 -30.84 3.91 -7.84
C THR A 264 -29.92 2.82 -7.33
N TRP A 265 -28.59 3.10 -7.22
CA TRP A 265 -27.64 2.11 -6.74
C TRP A 265 -28.04 1.58 -5.35
N TRP A 266 -28.28 0.28 -5.29
CA TRP A 266 -28.86 -0.41 -4.13
C TRP A 266 -28.03 -0.25 -2.84
N ALA A 267 -26.69 -0.10 -2.97
CA ALA A 267 -25.77 -0.02 -1.83
C ALA A 267 -25.53 1.42 -1.31
N ALA A 268 -26.17 2.45 -1.89
CA ALA A 268 -25.92 3.86 -1.55
C ALA A 268 -26.05 4.19 -0.05
N ASN A 269 -26.95 3.49 0.66
CA ASN A 269 -27.21 3.69 2.08
C ASN A 269 -26.58 2.63 2.99
N LEU A 270 -25.74 1.73 2.45
CA LEU A 270 -24.99 0.80 3.28
C LEU A 270 -23.93 1.55 4.10
N PRO A 271 -23.60 1.06 5.31
CA PRO A 271 -22.60 1.72 6.14
C PRO A 271 -21.25 1.98 5.44
N ALA A 272 -20.79 1.05 4.60
CA ALA A 272 -19.55 1.18 3.84
C ALA A 272 -19.61 2.22 2.69
N SER A 273 -20.82 2.64 2.28
CA SER A 273 -21.04 3.56 1.14
C SER A 273 -21.59 4.93 1.56
N ARG A 274 -22.18 5.02 2.75
CA ARG A 274 -22.83 6.25 3.23
C ARG A 274 -21.81 7.38 3.35
N GLY A 275 -22.12 8.56 2.78
CA GLY A 275 -21.24 9.72 2.75
C GLY A 275 -20.16 9.68 1.65
N ARG A 276 -20.16 8.65 0.79
CA ARG A 276 -19.27 8.50 -0.37
C ARG A 276 -20.02 8.66 -1.68
N TYR A 277 -19.30 8.82 -2.79
CA TYR A 277 -19.86 8.88 -4.15
C TYR A 277 -20.91 10.01 -4.30
N ASN A 278 -20.51 11.24 -3.94
CA ASN A 278 -21.45 12.35 -3.80
C ASN A 278 -21.70 13.09 -5.11
N PHE A 279 -20.77 13.08 -6.07
CA PHE A 279 -20.92 13.79 -7.35
C PHE A 279 -21.88 13.05 -8.28
N ASP A 280 -22.76 13.79 -8.97
CA ASP A 280 -23.61 13.22 -10.02
C ASP A 280 -22.80 12.87 -11.27
N ARG A 281 -21.74 13.64 -11.52
CA ARG A 281 -20.89 13.45 -12.70
C ARG A 281 -19.41 13.62 -12.33
N ILE A 282 -18.60 12.66 -12.74
CA ILE A 282 -17.14 12.77 -12.66
C ILE A 282 -16.58 12.62 -14.07
N ARG A 283 -15.85 13.64 -14.55
CA ARG A 283 -15.16 13.62 -15.83
C ARG A 283 -13.66 13.53 -15.60
N ILE A 284 -13.03 12.55 -16.23
CA ILE A 284 -11.58 12.35 -16.21
C ILE A 284 -11.03 12.74 -17.56
N GLU A 285 -10.05 13.62 -17.58
CA GLU A 285 -9.39 14.12 -18.79
C GLU A 285 -7.94 13.63 -18.84
N TYR A 286 -7.54 13.11 -19.98
CA TYR A 286 -6.19 12.59 -20.23
C TYR A 286 -5.39 13.63 -21.00
N PHE A 287 -4.17 13.90 -20.56
CA PHE A 287 -3.28 14.88 -21.15
C PHE A 287 -1.97 14.21 -21.58
N GLY A 288 -1.51 14.51 -22.79
CA GLY A 288 -0.20 14.05 -23.28
C GLY A 288 0.99 14.80 -22.66
N ASP A 289 0.73 15.92 -21.97
CA ASP A 289 1.74 16.75 -21.34
C ASP A 289 1.23 17.32 -20.01
N THR A 290 2.03 17.21 -18.96
CA THR A 290 1.66 17.65 -17.60
C THR A 290 1.64 19.18 -17.46
N GLU A 291 2.43 19.93 -18.26
CA GLU A 291 2.38 21.39 -18.23
C GLU A 291 1.09 21.91 -18.86
N VAL A 292 0.63 21.28 -19.95
CA VAL A 292 -0.68 21.57 -20.56
C VAL A 292 -1.79 21.31 -19.54
N ALA A 293 -1.77 20.18 -18.84
CA ALA A 293 -2.74 19.87 -17.78
C ALA A 293 -2.75 20.97 -16.69
N ARG A 294 -1.58 21.44 -16.24
CA ARG A 294 -1.45 22.53 -15.28
C ARG A 294 -2.07 23.84 -15.77
N GLN A 295 -1.80 24.22 -17.02
CA GLN A 295 -2.36 25.43 -17.61
C GLN A 295 -3.88 25.36 -17.70
N VAL A 296 -4.43 24.21 -18.09
CA VAL A 296 -5.88 23.98 -18.15
C VAL A 296 -6.51 24.06 -16.76
N LEU A 297 -5.90 23.45 -15.73
CA LEU A 297 -6.38 23.58 -14.33
C LEU A 297 -6.38 25.05 -13.90
N ARG A 298 -5.28 25.78 -14.11
CA ARG A 298 -5.17 27.20 -13.73
C ARG A 298 -6.22 28.07 -14.42
N GLY A 299 -6.59 27.73 -15.65
CA GLY A 299 -7.67 28.38 -16.42
C GLY A 299 -9.08 27.93 -16.01
N GLY A 300 -9.24 27.04 -15.03
CA GLY A 300 -10.53 26.50 -14.61
C GLY A 300 -11.12 25.46 -15.58
N GLY A 301 -10.32 24.92 -16.49
CA GLY A 301 -10.76 23.89 -17.44
C GLY A 301 -11.13 22.57 -16.77
N PHE A 302 -10.50 22.23 -15.66
CA PHE A 302 -10.92 21.16 -14.76
C PHE A 302 -10.63 21.54 -13.28
N ASP A 303 -10.99 20.68 -12.33
CA ASP A 303 -11.19 21.09 -10.94
C ASP A 303 -10.16 20.51 -9.96
N TYR A 304 -9.53 19.38 -10.30
CA TYR A 304 -8.67 18.63 -9.37
C TYR A 304 -7.51 18.01 -10.14
N ASN A 305 -6.30 18.17 -9.62
CA ASN A 305 -5.08 17.56 -10.14
C ASN A 305 -4.22 16.98 -9.02
N ARG A 306 -3.68 15.79 -9.24
CA ARG A 306 -2.59 15.24 -8.45
C ARG A 306 -1.27 15.59 -9.12
N GLU A 307 -0.44 16.37 -8.44
CA GLU A 307 0.83 16.86 -8.98
C GLU A 307 1.98 15.96 -8.53
N PHE A 308 2.74 15.46 -9.47
CA PHE A 308 3.89 14.59 -9.20
C PHE A 308 5.23 15.34 -9.15
N SER A 309 5.26 16.58 -9.60
CA SER A 309 6.45 17.43 -9.59
C SER A 309 6.41 18.40 -8.42
N ALA A 310 7.35 18.26 -7.48
CA ALA A 310 7.50 19.18 -6.35
C ALA A 310 7.72 20.63 -6.80
N THR A 311 8.50 20.83 -7.85
CA THR A 311 8.73 22.17 -8.43
C THR A 311 7.43 22.75 -8.97
N ALA A 312 6.67 21.94 -9.71
CA ALA A 312 5.37 22.37 -10.25
C ALA A 312 4.35 22.63 -9.14
N PHE A 313 4.30 21.76 -8.10
CA PHE A 313 3.43 21.95 -6.94
C PHE A 313 3.70 23.28 -6.24
N THR A 314 4.97 23.69 -6.16
CA THR A 314 5.37 24.94 -5.49
C THR A 314 5.23 26.17 -6.39
N LEU A 315 5.66 26.07 -7.64
CA LEU A 315 5.82 27.21 -8.55
C LEU A 315 4.81 27.24 -9.70
N GLY A 316 4.25 26.09 -10.08
CA GLY A 316 3.37 25.96 -11.24
C GLY A 316 1.97 26.53 -11.04
N TYR A 317 1.56 26.78 -9.80
CA TYR A 317 0.21 27.21 -9.43
C TYR A 317 0.20 28.57 -8.73
N GLN A 318 1.06 29.49 -9.16
CA GLN A 318 1.10 30.85 -8.64
C GLN A 318 0.01 31.74 -9.29
N GLY A 319 -0.34 32.83 -8.61
CA GLY A 319 -1.27 33.82 -9.10
C GLY A 319 -2.46 34.09 -8.17
N ASP A 320 -3.34 34.98 -8.58
CA ASP A 320 -4.44 35.48 -7.75
C ASP A 320 -5.35 34.39 -7.23
N ALA A 321 -5.65 33.39 -8.05
CA ALA A 321 -6.55 32.29 -7.64
C ALA A 321 -6.01 31.48 -6.45
N LEU A 322 -4.69 31.33 -6.32
CA LEU A 322 -4.08 30.69 -5.15
C LEU A 322 -4.02 31.67 -3.96
N ASN A 323 -3.70 32.95 -4.24
CA ASN A 323 -3.52 33.96 -3.21
C ASN A 323 -4.84 34.34 -2.50
N ASP A 324 -5.96 34.31 -3.24
CA ASP A 324 -7.29 34.62 -2.74
C ASP A 324 -8.07 33.37 -2.28
N GLY A 325 -7.46 32.17 -2.36
CA GLY A 325 -8.02 30.93 -1.87
C GLY A 325 -9.05 30.27 -2.79
N ARG A 326 -9.25 30.75 -4.01
CA ARG A 326 -10.10 30.06 -5.02
C ARG A 326 -9.46 28.76 -5.50
N LEU A 327 -8.13 28.72 -5.59
CA LEU A 327 -7.35 27.51 -5.84
C LEU A 327 -6.69 27.08 -4.53
N GLN A 328 -6.77 25.81 -4.21
CA GLN A 328 -6.20 25.19 -3.00
C GLN A 328 -5.06 24.26 -3.40
N ARG A 329 -4.09 24.09 -2.52
CA ARG A 329 -3.09 23.01 -2.62
C ARG A 329 -2.76 22.46 -1.24
N ALA A 330 -2.63 21.13 -1.14
CA ALA A 330 -2.23 20.45 0.08
C ALA A 330 -1.62 19.08 -0.22
N HIS A 331 -0.97 18.52 0.80
CA HIS A 331 -0.61 17.10 0.80
C HIS A 331 -1.72 16.33 1.50
N LEU A 332 -2.42 15.47 0.76
CA LEU A 332 -3.52 14.63 1.28
C LEU A 332 -3.04 13.20 1.53
N GLY A 333 -3.71 12.48 2.44
CA GLY A 333 -3.34 11.10 2.79
C GLY A 333 -1.93 11.01 3.39
N PRO A 334 -1.64 11.68 4.52
CA PRO A 334 -0.28 11.83 5.04
C PRO A 334 0.39 10.51 5.44
N SER A 335 -0.40 9.48 5.75
CA SER A 335 0.10 8.15 6.13
C SER A 335 0.01 7.12 5.01
N LYS A 336 -0.23 7.57 3.77
CA LYS A 336 -0.23 6.66 2.61
C LYS A 336 1.14 6.01 2.44
N PRO A 337 1.24 4.68 2.27
CA PRO A 337 2.50 4.02 2.00
C PRO A 337 3.23 4.66 0.84
N GLN A 338 4.54 4.83 0.98
CA GLN A 338 5.38 5.41 -0.05
C GLN A 338 6.18 4.31 -0.75
N THR A 339 6.25 4.36 -2.07
CA THR A 339 7.10 3.47 -2.85
C THR A 339 8.55 3.58 -2.36
N ALA A 340 9.17 2.45 -2.07
CA ALA A 340 10.57 2.39 -1.67
C ALA A 340 11.45 2.69 -2.89
N GLN A 341 11.74 3.97 -3.14
CA GLN A 341 12.53 4.43 -4.28
C GLN A 341 13.99 4.64 -3.88
N GLY A 342 14.90 4.18 -4.72
CA GLY A 342 16.34 4.39 -4.50
C GLY A 342 17.21 4.15 -5.71
N PHE A 343 18.49 4.45 -5.56
CA PHE A 343 19.52 4.00 -6.48
C PHE A 343 19.93 2.59 -6.09
N VAL A 344 19.66 1.63 -6.96
CA VAL A 344 19.73 0.20 -6.68
C VAL A 344 21.01 -0.36 -7.29
N PHE A 345 21.79 -1.06 -6.47
CA PHE A 345 22.98 -1.77 -6.91
C PHE A 345 22.62 -3.14 -7.51
N ASN A 346 23.21 -3.47 -8.65
CA ASN A 346 23.22 -4.84 -9.14
C ASN A 346 24.32 -5.62 -8.41
N LEU A 347 23.92 -6.45 -7.45
CA LEU A 347 24.86 -7.22 -6.60
C LEU A 347 25.59 -8.33 -7.34
N LYS A 348 25.26 -8.60 -8.61
CA LYS A 348 26.04 -9.46 -9.49
C LYS A 348 27.37 -8.83 -9.87
N GLN A 349 27.46 -7.50 -9.84
CA GLN A 349 28.69 -6.77 -10.16
C GLN A 349 29.71 -6.90 -9.02
N PRO A 350 30.97 -7.32 -9.31
CA PRO A 350 31.98 -7.53 -8.28
C PRO A 350 32.24 -6.30 -7.40
N VAL A 351 32.20 -5.10 -7.98
CA VAL A 351 32.41 -3.82 -7.27
C VAL A 351 31.39 -3.56 -6.16
N PHE A 352 30.19 -4.15 -6.24
CA PHE A 352 29.13 -3.95 -5.27
C PHE A 352 28.93 -5.11 -4.29
N GLN A 353 29.74 -6.15 -4.35
CA GLN A 353 29.61 -7.28 -3.42
C GLN A 353 30.01 -6.91 -1.99
N ASP A 354 31.03 -6.06 -1.82
CA ASP A 354 31.45 -5.60 -0.51
C ASP A 354 30.47 -4.51 0.03
N ARG A 355 29.87 -4.79 1.19
CA ARG A 355 28.97 -3.85 1.89
C ARG A 355 29.60 -2.48 2.12
N ARG A 356 30.90 -2.44 2.45
CA ARG A 356 31.65 -1.20 2.74
C ARG A 356 31.72 -0.28 1.52
N VAL A 357 31.81 -0.83 0.32
CA VAL A 357 31.74 -0.05 -0.93
C VAL A 357 30.35 0.57 -1.08
N ARG A 358 29.27 -0.22 -0.92
CA ARG A 358 27.90 0.29 -1.02
C ARG A 358 27.61 1.39 0.01
N GLN A 359 28.09 1.20 1.24
CA GLN A 359 27.97 2.20 2.31
C GLN A 359 28.73 3.49 1.97
N ALA A 360 29.95 3.38 1.46
CA ALA A 360 30.74 4.54 1.03
C ALA A 360 30.03 5.33 -0.08
N LEU A 361 29.49 4.63 -1.08
CA LEU A 361 28.74 5.27 -2.18
C LEU A 361 27.47 5.98 -1.67
N ALA A 362 26.77 5.40 -0.67
CA ALA A 362 25.60 6.01 -0.06
C ALA A 362 25.94 7.30 0.72
N MET A 363 27.11 7.35 1.38
CA MET A 363 27.59 8.54 2.11
C MET A 363 27.87 9.73 1.19
N LEU A 364 28.19 9.47 -0.07
CA LEU A 364 28.54 10.52 -1.05
C LEU A 364 27.33 11.13 -1.76
N TRP A 365 26.12 10.59 -1.51
CA TRP A 365 24.88 11.14 -1.99
C TRP A 365 24.38 12.25 -1.05
N ASP A 366 24.62 13.52 -1.42
CA ASP A 366 24.16 14.71 -0.67
C ASP A 366 22.68 14.99 -0.98
N PHE A 367 21.79 14.29 -0.27
CA PHE A 367 20.36 14.47 -0.41
C PHE A 367 19.92 15.85 0.08
N GLU A 368 20.44 16.33 1.21
CA GLU A 368 20.03 17.57 1.84
C GLU A 368 20.30 18.77 0.92
N TRP A 369 21.46 18.79 0.26
CA TRP A 369 21.78 19.79 -0.75
C TRP A 369 20.85 19.67 -1.96
N SER A 370 20.65 18.45 -2.48
CA SER A 370 19.80 18.19 -3.64
C SER A 370 18.34 18.58 -3.35
N ASN A 371 17.83 18.25 -2.15
CA ASN A 371 16.50 18.62 -1.71
C ASN A 371 16.34 20.15 -1.62
N ARG A 372 17.31 20.83 -1.03
CA ARG A 372 17.31 22.29 -0.89
C ARG A 372 17.39 23.00 -2.24
N GLN A 373 18.35 22.64 -3.09
CA GLN A 373 18.65 23.38 -4.31
C GLN A 373 17.73 23.01 -5.49
N MET A 374 17.33 21.76 -5.59
CA MET A 374 16.60 21.26 -6.77
C MET A 374 15.13 20.94 -6.48
N MET A 375 14.82 20.58 -5.22
CA MET A 375 13.50 20.08 -4.84
C MET A 375 12.79 20.94 -3.80
N ARG A 376 13.31 22.13 -3.49
CA ARG A 376 12.68 23.15 -2.62
C ARG A 376 12.34 22.68 -1.22
N ASN A 377 13.11 21.73 -0.65
CA ASN A 377 12.84 21.07 0.63
C ASN A 377 11.47 20.38 0.73
N LEU A 378 10.90 19.95 -0.39
CA LEU A 378 9.56 19.38 -0.43
C LEU A 378 9.53 17.86 -0.23
N TYR A 379 10.69 17.22 -0.14
CA TYR A 379 10.75 15.78 0.02
C TYR A 379 11.36 15.38 1.37
N ILE A 380 10.92 14.20 1.83
CA ILE A 380 11.44 13.53 3.01
C ILE A 380 12.39 12.44 2.53
N ARG A 381 13.60 12.35 3.15
CA ARG A 381 14.54 11.25 2.90
C ARG A 381 13.94 9.93 3.31
N GLN A 382 14.01 8.92 2.45
CA GLN A 382 13.64 7.56 2.85
C GLN A 382 14.62 7.00 3.88
N GLN A 383 14.06 6.38 4.92
CA GLN A 383 14.81 5.76 6.02
C GLN A 383 14.47 4.28 6.17
N SER A 384 13.63 3.75 5.29
CA SER A 384 13.06 2.41 5.38
C SER A 384 12.52 1.97 4.03
N VAL A 385 12.55 0.67 3.76
CA VAL A 385 11.83 0.07 2.63
C VAL A 385 10.32 0.26 2.80
N PHE A 386 9.86 0.33 4.04
CA PHE A 386 8.45 0.54 4.40
C PHE A 386 8.19 1.99 4.83
N SER A 387 8.86 2.96 4.22
CA SER A 387 8.73 4.38 4.58
C SER A 387 7.27 4.82 4.68
N ASN A 388 7.00 5.66 5.70
CA ASN A 388 5.68 6.19 6.01
C ASN A 388 4.63 5.16 6.43
N THR A 389 5.04 4.01 6.94
CA THR A 389 4.16 2.96 7.47
C THR A 389 4.59 2.51 8.86
N PRO A 390 3.70 1.81 9.61
CA PRO A 390 4.09 1.16 10.86
C PRO A 390 5.08 -0.01 10.69
N LEU A 391 5.32 -0.46 9.47
CA LEU A 391 6.25 -1.55 9.13
C LEU A 391 7.72 -1.10 9.18
N ALA A 392 7.98 0.20 9.20
CA ALA A 392 9.33 0.76 9.25
C ALA A 392 9.98 0.57 10.63
N ALA A 393 11.19 0.07 10.68
CA ALA A 393 11.98 -0.11 11.90
C ALA A 393 12.56 1.22 12.40
N ARG A 394 11.81 1.94 13.26
CA ARG A 394 12.15 3.29 13.74
C ARG A 394 12.71 3.34 15.17
N ALA A 395 12.78 2.21 15.84
CA ALA A 395 13.31 2.08 17.21
C ALA A 395 14.32 0.93 17.25
N LEU A 396 15.01 0.72 18.34
CA LEU A 396 15.83 -0.48 18.56
C LEU A 396 14.96 -1.74 18.53
N PRO A 397 15.50 -2.90 18.15
CA PRO A 397 14.75 -4.15 18.20
C PRO A 397 14.35 -4.47 19.64
N ASP A 398 13.07 -4.84 19.84
CA ASP A 398 12.59 -5.31 21.13
C ASP A 398 13.04 -6.76 21.40
N ALA A 399 12.75 -7.28 22.61
CA ALA A 399 13.15 -8.62 22.99
C ALA A 399 12.54 -9.73 22.12
N GLN A 400 11.38 -9.50 21.52
CA GLN A 400 10.76 -10.48 20.63
C GLN A 400 11.33 -10.40 19.21
N GLU A 401 11.62 -9.19 18.73
CA GLU A 401 12.30 -8.97 17.45
C GLU A 401 13.73 -9.54 17.50
N LEU A 402 14.45 -9.37 18.62
CA LEU A 402 15.77 -9.96 18.81
C LEU A 402 15.75 -11.49 18.73
N LYS A 403 14.69 -12.17 19.15
CA LYS A 403 14.56 -13.63 18.96
C LYS A 403 14.54 -14.05 17.49
N LEU A 404 14.01 -13.21 16.61
CA LEU A 404 14.01 -13.45 15.16
C LEU A 404 15.40 -13.20 14.56
N LEU A 405 16.11 -12.21 15.09
CA LEU A 405 17.42 -11.78 14.56
C LEU A 405 18.58 -12.62 15.08
N GLU A 406 18.54 -13.13 16.32
CA GLU A 406 19.65 -13.92 16.93
C GLU A 406 20.10 -15.13 16.10
N PRO A 407 19.19 -15.93 15.48
CA PRO A 407 19.62 -17.02 14.59
C PRO A 407 20.40 -16.57 13.36
N LEU A 408 20.30 -15.29 13.00
CA LEU A 408 20.95 -14.68 11.86
C LEU A 408 22.28 -13.99 12.20
N ARG A 409 22.69 -14.04 13.48
CA ARG A 409 23.94 -13.42 13.94
C ARG A 409 25.16 -14.00 13.18
N GLY A 410 26.02 -13.12 12.70
CA GLY A 410 27.15 -13.46 11.82
C GLY A 410 26.78 -13.58 10.34
N GLN A 411 25.50 -13.60 9.99
CA GLN A 411 25.02 -13.53 8.60
C GLN A 411 24.55 -12.12 8.23
N VAL A 412 24.14 -11.33 9.22
CA VAL A 412 23.70 -9.93 9.05
C VAL A 412 24.64 -8.98 9.79
N PRO A 413 24.68 -7.68 9.43
CA PRO A 413 25.51 -6.70 10.11
C PRO A 413 25.18 -6.55 11.61
N ASP A 414 26.21 -6.37 12.45
CA ASP A 414 26.04 -6.26 13.91
C ASP A 414 25.17 -5.07 14.33
N GLU A 415 25.15 -4.01 13.52
CA GLU A 415 24.31 -2.82 13.75
C GLU A 415 22.81 -3.13 13.78
N VAL A 416 22.38 -4.20 13.10
CA VAL A 416 20.98 -4.69 13.10
C VAL A 416 20.47 -4.92 14.52
N PHE A 417 21.34 -5.37 15.43
CA PHE A 417 20.98 -5.71 16.81
C PHE A 417 21.01 -4.53 17.79
N SER A 418 21.74 -3.47 17.45
CA SER A 418 22.14 -2.45 18.45
C SER A 418 21.90 -1.01 18.00
N GLN A 419 21.54 -0.77 16.74
CA GLN A 419 21.41 0.58 16.20
C GLN A 419 20.12 0.75 15.41
N VAL A 420 19.58 1.97 15.44
CA VAL A 420 18.52 2.39 14.53
C VAL A 420 19.17 2.87 13.24
N TYR A 421 18.75 2.31 12.11
CA TYR A 421 19.28 2.78 10.83
C TYR A 421 18.87 4.23 10.58
N THR A 422 19.84 5.00 10.11
CA THR A 422 19.63 6.34 9.58
C THR A 422 20.43 6.46 8.28
N ALA A 423 19.78 6.84 7.20
CA ALA A 423 20.48 7.11 5.94
C ALA A 423 21.52 8.22 6.17
N PRO A 424 22.68 8.15 5.49
CA PRO A 424 23.72 9.16 5.64
C PRO A 424 23.18 10.58 5.43
N VAL A 425 23.47 11.48 6.35
CA VAL A 425 23.01 12.87 6.37
C VAL A 425 24.19 13.82 6.14
N THR A 426 23.93 14.94 5.45
CA THR A 426 24.87 16.04 5.28
C THR A 426 24.30 17.32 5.90
N ASP A 427 25.07 18.39 5.94
CA ASP A 427 24.58 19.73 6.34
C ASP A 427 23.87 20.47 5.19
N GLY A 428 23.83 19.87 3.99
CA GLY A 428 23.23 20.44 2.79
C GLY A 428 23.99 21.66 2.23
N SER A 429 25.24 21.86 2.64
CA SER A 429 26.10 22.93 2.07
C SER A 429 26.59 22.60 0.66
N GLY A 430 26.61 21.34 0.29
CA GLY A 430 27.26 20.81 -0.92
C GLY A 430 28.76 20.57 -0.74
N ILE A 431 29.28 20.74 0.48
CA ILE A 431 30.66 20.45 0.86
C ILE A 431 30.62 19.27 1.83
N ILE A 432 30.87 18.07 1.32
CA ILE A 432 30.72 16.80 2.07
C ILE A 432 32.07 16.19 2.47
N ARG A 433 33.04 17.01 2.85
CA ARG A 433 34.39 16.56 3.16
C ARG A 433 34.44 15.48 4.25
N THR A 434 33.61 15.62 5.28
CA THR A 434 33.53 14.63 6.37
C THR A 434 33.07 13.27 5.83
N GLN A 435 32.02 13.25 5.02
CA GLN A 435 31.48 12.04 4.39
C GLN A 435 32.49 11.43 3.41
N GLN A 436 33.24 12.26 2.68
CA GLN A 436 34.29 11.81 1.78
C GLN A 436 35.42 11.11 2.53
N LEU A 437 35.88 11.64 3.66
CA LEU A 437 36.90 11.02 4.50
C LEU A 437 36.44 9.69 5.10
N GLN A 438 35.19 9.62 5.56
CA GLN A 438 34.59 8.39 6.07
C GLN A 438 34.44 7.34 4.95
N ALA A 439 33.96 7.76 3.76
CA ALA A 439 33.86 6.88 2.60
C ALA A 439 35.22 6.33 2.17
N LEU A 440 36.26 7.16 2.14
CA LEU A 440 37.63 6.73 1.84
C LEU A 440 38.13 5.68 2.84
N ALA A 441 37.88 5.86 4.13
CA ALA A 441 38.24 4.88 5.15
C ALA A 441 37.56 3.51 4.92
N LEU A 442 36.26 3.52 4.58
CA LEU A 442 35.54 2.28 4.23
C LEU A 442 36.10 1.63 2.98
N LEU A 443 36.39 2.40 1.94
CA LEU A 443 36.95 1.91 0.68
C LEU A 443 38.36 1.34 0.88
N GLN A 444 39.20 2.00 1.68
CA GLN A 444 40.53 1.47 2.04
C GLN A 444 40.40 0.14 2.80
N ALA A 445 39.49 0.06 3.78
CA ALA A 445 39.22 -1.18 4.48
C ALA A 445 38.70 -2.29 3.54
N ALA A 446 38.02 -1.93 2.45
CA ALA A 446 37.57 -2.83 1.39
C ALA A 446 38.64 -3.18 0.35
N GLY A 447 39.89 -2.69 0.52
CA GLY A 447 41.02 -3.00 -0.36
C GLY A 447 41.24 -2.01 -1.51
N TRP A 448 40.48 -0.91 -1.56
CA TRP A 448 40.71 0.14 -2.55
C TRP A 448 41.78 1.13 -2.07
N ARG A 449 42.72 1.50 -2.93
CA ARG A 449 43.80 2.43 -2.61
C ARG A 449 43.85 3.60 -3.60
N PRO A 450 44.26 4.79 -3.17
CA PRO A 450 44.53 5.90 -4.09
C PRO A 450 45.72 5.59 -5.01
N GLU A 451 45.56 5.90 -6.30
CA GLU A 451 46.63 5.86 -7.30
C GLU A 451 46.44 7.04 -8.26
N GLY A 452 47.22 8.10 -8.04
CA GLY A 452 46.99 9.39 -8.72
C GLY A 452 45.64 10.00 -8.34
N ASP A 453 44.85 10.23 -9.35
CA ASP A 453 43.49 10.79 -9.22
C ASP A 453 42.38 9.73 -9.13
N ARG A 454 42.72 8.44 -9.02
CA ARG A 454 41.79 7.31 -9.02
C ARG A 454 41.92 6.43 -7.78
N LEU A 455 40.84 5.75 -7.44
CA LEU A 455 40.88 4.61 -6.52
C LEU A 455 40.98 3.32 -7.32
N VAL A 456 41.93 2.47 -6.96
CA VAL A 456 42.18 1.19 -7.64
C VAL A 456 42.14 0.01 -6.64
N ASN A 457 41.76 -1.17 -7.13
CA ASN A 457 41.83 -2.42 -6.37
C ASN A 457 43.25 -3.00 -6.37
N ALA A 458 43.43 -4.20 -5.80
CA ALA A 458 44.73 -4.88 -5.74
C ALA A 458 45.32 -5.20 -7.14
N GLN A 459 44.46 -5.31 -8.18
CA GLN A 459 44.83 -5.58 -9.57
C GLN A 459 45.17 -4.30 -10.35
N GLY A 460 45.02 -3.11 -9.75
CA GLY A 460 45.21 -1.81 -10.40
C GLY A 460 43.97 -1.35 -11.21
N GLU A 461 42.83 -2.04 -11.10
CA GLU A 461 41.61 -1.67 -11.80
C GLU A 461 40.91 -0.52 -11.07
N PRO A 462 40.45 0.53 -11.80
CA PRO A 462 39.81 1.69 -11.19
C PRO A 462 38.42 1.36 -10.67
N LEU A 463 38.04 2.00 -9.55
CA LEU A 463 36.66 1.96 -9.04
C LEU A 463 35.77 2.78 -9.97
N SER A 464 35.10 2.08 -10.87
CA SER A 464 34.24 2.67 -11.90
C SER A 464 32.97 1.84 -12.06
N PHE A 465 31.84 2.52 -12.29
CA PHE A 465 30.55 1.87 -12.57
C PHE A 465 29.65 2.76 -13.44
N THR A 466 28.65 2.12 -14.05
CA THR A 466 27.71 2.79 -14.96
C THR A 466 26.32 2.86 -14.35
N PHE A 467 25.74 4.04 -14.32
CA PHE A 467 24.34 4.25 -14.00
C PHE A 467 23.51 4.22 -15.29
N LEU A 468 22.66 3.21 -15.46
CA LEU A 468 21.74 3.12 -16.57
C LEU A 468 20.52 4.01 -16.29
N ASN A 469 20.30 4.99 -17.15
CA ASN A 469 19.23 5.98 -17.01
C ASN A 469 18.25 5.94 -18.19
N GLY A 470 17.00 5.62 -17.92
CA GLY A 470 15.88 5.69 -18.88
C GLY A 470 14.91 6.84 -18.61
N GLN A 471 15.22 7.73 -17.66
CA GLN A 471 14.30 8.80 -17.23
C GLN A 471 14.85 10.18 -17.58
N SER A 472 14.07 10.96 -18.33
CA SER A 472 14.40 12.36 -18.59
C SER A 472 14.43 13.15 -17.26
N GLY A 473 15.47 13.96 -17.07
CA GLY A 473 15.60 14.83 -15.89
C GLY A 473 16.29 14.20 -14.67
N LEU A 474 16.46 12.87 -14.60
CA LEU A 474 17.17 12.22 -13.48
C LEU A 474 18.66 12.58 -13.51
N GLU A 475 19.25 12.71 -14.68
CA GLU A 475 20.67 13.07 -14.84
C GLU A 475 21.04 14.32 -14.02
N ARG A 476 20.17 15.30 -13.97
CA ARG A 476 20.34 16.52 -13.17
C ARG A 476 20.59 16.23 -11.69
N LEU A 477 19.97 15.18 -11.14
CA LEU A 477 20.17 14.72 -9.75
C LEU A 477 21.45 13.90 -9.60
N LEU A 478 21.87 13.19 -10.64
CA LEU A 478 23.06 12.35 -10.62
C LEU A 478 24.38 13.16 -10.75
N LEU A 479 24.35 14.31 -11.43
CA LEU A 479 25.54 15.12 -11.65
C LEU A 479 26.25 15.61 -10.38
N PRO A 480 25.55 16.10 -9.34
CA PRO A 480 26.18 16.43 -8.05
C PRO A 480 26.82 15.23 -7.37
N TRP A 481 26.14 14.08 -7.40
CA TRP A 481 26.71 12.85 -6.86
C TRP A 481 27.94 12.39 -7.64
N LYS A 482 27.90 12.42 -8.97
CA LYS A 482 29.05 12.15 -9.86
C LYS A 482 30.25 13.03 -9.49
N ARG A 483 30.03 14.33 -9.24
CA ARG A 483 31.07 15.25 -8.79
C ARG A 483 31.67 14.84 -7.45
N ASN A 484 30.83 14.50 -6.48
CA ASN A 484 31.27 14.09 -5.15
C ASN A 484 32.08 12.80 -5.17
N LEU A 485 31.70 11.84 -6.03
CA LEU A 485 32.42 10.59 -6.29
C LEU A 485 33.79 10.87 -6.91
N ALA A 486 33.84 11.71 -7.94
CA ALA A 486 35.10 12.04 -8.65
C ALA A 486 36.11 12.72 -7.74
N GLN A 487 35.69 13.51 -6.74
CA GLN A 487 36.57 14.17 -5.79
C GLN A 487 37.41 13.20 -4.93
N ILE A 488 36.99 11.95 -4.83
CA ILE A 488 37.74 10.89 -4.12
C ILE A 488 38.20 9.76 -5.06
N GLY A 489 38.22 10.01 -6.36
CA GLY A 489 38.78 9.09 -7.35
C GLY A 489 37.84 7.97 -7.83
N ILE A 490 36.54 8.11 -7.67
CA ILE A 490 35.51 7.16 -8.16
C ILE A 490 34.91 7.67 -9.47
N THR A 491 34.84 6.81 -10.49
CA THR A 491 34.28 7.16 -11.79
C THR A 491 32.85 6.66 -11.92
N LEU A 492 31.88 7.58 -12.00
CA LEU A 492 30.48 7.30 -12.36
C LEU A 492 30.24 7.64 -13.83
N ASN A 493 29.86 6.63 -14.63
CA ASN A 493 29.38 6.82 -16.01
C ASN A 493 27.86 6.84 -16.03
N ILE A 494 27.26 7.89 -16.65
CA ILE A 494 25.81 7.96 -16.83
C ILE A 494 25.50 7.56 -18.26
N ARG A 495 24.72 6.49 -18.43
CA ARG A 495 24.31 5.98 -19.74
C ARG A 495 22.82 6.22 -19.94
N ASN A 496 22.49 7.23 -20.72
CA ASN A 496 21.12 7.54 -21.11
C ASN A 496 20.69 6.61 -22.26
N VAL A 497 19.51 6.01 -22.15
CA VAL A 497 18.92 5.14 -23.17
C VAL A 497 17.43 5.44 -23.30
N ASP A 498 16.81 5.06 -24.43
CA ASP A 498 15.37 5.13 -24.60
C ASP A 498 14.64 4.06 -23.75
N SER A 499 13.32 4.21 -23.62
CA SER A 499 12.49 3.35 -22.77
C SER A 499 12.55 1.87 -23.18
N ALA A 500 12.60 1.56 -24.47
CA ALA A 500 12.63 0.18 -24.96
C ALA A 500 13.99 -0.49 -24.61
N GLN A 501 15.10 0.20 -24.85
CA GLN A 501 16.43 -0.27 -24.43
C GLN A 501 16.52 -0.40 -22.91
N TYR A 502 15.94 0.56 -22.16
CA TYR A 502 15.94 0.51 -20.70
C TYR A 502 15.28 -0.77 -20.20
N VAL A 503 14.05 -1.04 -20.65
CA VAL A 503 13.30 -2.26 -20.26
C VAL A 503 14.06 -3.53 -20.64
N ASN A 504 14.58 -3.63 -21.87
CA ASN A 504 15.32 -4.80 -22.32
C ASN A 504 16.56 -5.07 -21.45
N ARG A 505 17.32 -4.02 -21.08
CA ARG A 505 18.48 -4.14 -20.19
C ARG A 505 18.10 -4.50 -18.77
N LEU A 506 16.99 -3.96 -18.25
CA LEU A 506 16.45 -4.36 -16.94
C LEU A 506 16.14 -5.86 -16.89
N MET A 507 15.42 -6.39 -17.90
CA MET A 507 15.08 -7.81 -17.97
C MET A 507 16.32 -8.69 -18.08
N ALA A 508 17.34 -8.25 -18.84
CA ALA A 508 18.62 -8.95 -18.98
C ALA A 508 19.58 -8.78 -17.77
N ARG A 509 19.23 -7.94 -16.78
CA ARG A 509 20.12 -7.53 -15.68
C ARG A 509 21.45 -6.92 -16.18
N ASP A 510 21.43 -6.27 -17.37
CA ASP A 510 22.58 -5.64 -18.03
C ASP A 510 22.74 -4.18 -17.58
N TYR A 511 23.13 -3.98 -16.34
CA TYR A 511 23.42 -2.68 -15.72
C TYR A 511 24.27 -2.88 -14.47
N ASP A 512 24.97 -1.82 -14.05
CA ASP A 512 25.64 -1.80 -12.75
C ASP A 512 24.72 -1.17 -11.69
N MET A 513 24.07 -0.07 -12.03
CA MET A 513 23.18 0.67 -11.14
C MET A 513 22.02 1.30 -11.90
N ILE A 514 20.86 1.39 -11.24
CA ILE A 514 19.63 2.00 -11.77
C ILE A 514 18.91 2.81 -10.70
N VAL A 515 17.91 3.59 -11.11
CA VAL A 515 16.84 4.05 -10.18
C VAL A 515 15.62 3.18 -10.38
N THR A 516 15.06 2.70 -9.28
CA THR A 516 13.77 2.01 -9.31
C THR A 516 13.01 2.20 -7.99
N GLY A 517 11.77 1.78 -7.97
CA GLY A 517 10.94 1.79 -6.78
C GLY A 517 10.22 0.46 -6.57
N TYR A 518 10.11 0.05 -5.32
CA TYR A 518 9.37 -1.13 -4.89
C TYR A 518 8.06 -0.67 -4.24
N PRO A 519 6.91 -0.84 -4.92
CA PRO A 519 5.61 -0.55 -4.32
C PRO A 519 5.42 -1.37 -3.04
N VAL A 520 5.10 -0.72 -1.95
CA VAL A 520 4.82 -1.37 -0.68
C VAL A 520 3.40 -1.07 -0.24
N THR A 521 2.78 -2.03 0.43
CA THR A 521 1.44 -1.94 1.00
C THR A 521 1.51 -1.91 2.52
N LEU A 522 0.41 -1.57 3.17
CA LEU A 522 0.30 -1.68 4.62
C LEU A 522 0.18 -3.15 5.08
N SER A 523 -0.17 -4.03 4.16
CA SER A 523 -0.30 -5.47 4.39
C SER A 523 0.56 -6.23 3.38
N PRO A 524 1.90 -6.22 3.54
CA PRO A 524 2.80 -6.88 2.61
C PRO A 524 2.64 -8.40 2.68
N GLY A 525 2.78 -9.05 1.54
CA GLY A 525 2.61 -10.48 1.35
C GLY A 525 3.66 -11.08 0.43
N SER A 526 3.23 -12.05 -0.38
CA SER A 526 4.08 -12.82 -1.28
C SER A 526 4.74 -11.98 -2.39
N GLU A 527 4.25 -10.78 -2.67
CA GLU A 527 4.89 -9.85 -3.62
C GLU A 527 6.32 -9.50 -3.22
N LEU A 528 6.64 -9.53 -1.93
CA LEU A 528 8.00 -9.23 -1.45
C LEU A 528 9.04 -10.27 -1.91
N TYR A 529 8.64 -11.52 -2.17
CA TYR A 529 9.56 -12.50 -2.77
C TYR A 529 9.99 -12.09 -4.18
N ASN A 530 9.07 -11.45 -4.94
CA ASN A 530 9.38 -10.93 -6.27
C ASN A 530 10.39 -9.76 -6.23
N TYR A 531 10.48 -9.04 -5.10
CA TYR A 531 11.39 -7.90 -4.93
C TYR A 531 12.72 -8.28 -4.30
N PHE A 532 12.72 -9.18 -3.31
CA PHE A 532 13.87 -9.40 -2.42
C PHE A 532 14.23 -10.88 -2.25
N GLY A 533 13.41 -11.82 -2.71
CA GLY A 533 13.67 -13.26 -2.53
C GLY A 533 14.79 -13.77 -3.43
N SER A 534 15.66 -14.63 -2.91
CA SER A 534 16.79 -15.21 -3.65
C SER A 534 16.37 -15.99 -4.89
N ALA A 535 15.21 -16.66 -4.85
CA ALA A 535 14.67 -17.42 -5.99
C ALA A 535 14.31 -16.54 -7.19
N SER A 536 13.96 -15.27 -6.96
CA SER A 536 13.61 -14.32 -8.01
C SER A 536 14.80 -13.58 -8.64
N ALA A 537 16.01 -13.77 -8.11
CA ALA A 537 17.19 -13.00 -8.52
C ALA A 537 17.54 -13.14 -10.01
N GLU A 538 17.41 -14.35 -10.57
CA GLU A 538 17.73 -14.63 -11.99
C GLU A 538 16.49 -14.72 -12.87
N ASP A 539 15.29 -14.54 -12.31
CA ASP A 539 14.05 -14.55 -13.11
C ASP A 539 13.91 -13.21 -13.87
N PRO A 540 13.97 -13.21 -15.20
CA PRO A 540 13.81 -11.98 -16.00
C PRO A 540 12.47 -11.26 -15.77
N GLY A 541 11.42 -12.02 -15.40
CA GLY A 541 10.09 -11.48 -15.09
C GLY A 541 9.97 -10.89 -13.70
N SER A 542 10.99 -11.04 -12.85
CA SER A 542 10.97 -10.53 -11.48
C SER A 542 11.37 -9.05 -11.39
N ASN A 543 10.97 -8.44 -10.27
CA ASN A 543 11.40 -7.08 -9.90
C ASN A 543 12.57 -7.10 -8.90
N ASN A 544 13.27 -8.22 -8.70
CA ASN A 544 14.50 -8.28 -7.92
C ASN A 544 15.64 -7.64 -8.72
N PHE A 545 15.56 -6.32 -8.88
CA PHE A 545 16.56 -5.55 -9.62
C PHE A 545 17.89 -5.39 -8.87
N MET A 546 17.95 -5.76 -7.60
CA MET A 546 19.21 -5.87 -6.85
C MET A 546 19.99 -7.14 -7.21
N VAL A 547 19.35 -8.12 -7.85
CA VAL A 547 19.85 -9.49 -8.00
C VAL A 547 20.24 -10.05 -6.63
N LEU A 548 19.42 -9.73 -5.63
CA LEU A 548 19.66 -10.06 -4.23
C LEU A 548 19.51 -11.55 -3.98
N ARG A 549 20.53 -12.13 -3.33
CA ARG A 549 20.56 -13.50 -2.83
C ARG A 549 21.07 -13.46 -1.40
N ASP A 550 20.16 -13.48 -0.45
CA ASP A 550 20.50 -13.42 0.97
C ASP A 550 19.58 -14.37 1.77
N PRO A 551 20.12 -15.48 2.30
CA PRO A 551 19.32 -16.43 3.08
C PRO A 551 18.69 -15.83 4.34
N ALA A 552 19.29 -14.78 4.93
CA ALA A 552 18.71 -14.09 6.08
C ALA A 552 17.46 -13.29 5.66
N VAL A 553 17.52 -12.67 4.48
CA VAL A 553 16.34 -11.99 3.89
C VAL A 553 15.26 -13.01 3.58
N ASP A 554 15.59 -14.16 2.96
CA ASP A 554 14.61 -15.21 2.64
C ASP A 554 13.90 -15.73 3.91
N ALA A 555 14.63 -15.98 4.99
CA ALA A 555 14.07 -16.44 6.25
C ALA A 555 13.10 -15.41 6.87
N LEU A 556 13.43 -14.12 6.79
CA LEU A 556 12.59 -13.04 7.30
C LEU A 556 11.35 -12.80 6.43
N LEU A 557 11.48 -12.96 5.10
CA LEU A 557 10.35 -12.94 4.16
C LEU A 557 9.36 -14.07 4.47
N ASP A 558 9.89 -15.28 4.66
CA ASP A 558 9.08 -16.46 5.02
C ASP A 558 8.30 -16.22 6.32
N GLY A 559 8.94 -15.68 7.34
CA GLY A 559 8.31 -15.34 8.59
C GLY A 559 7.23 -14.27 8.44
N LEU A 560 7.51 -13.21 7.67
CA LEU A 560 6.58 -12.13 7.41
C LEU A 560 5.31 -12.63 6.71
N VAL A 561 5.47 -13.39 5.64
CA VAL A 561 4.35 -13.88 4.82
C VAL A 561 3.49 -14.89 5.60
N ARG A 562 4.11 -15.68 6.48
CA ARG A 562 3.42 -16.69 7.29
C ARG A 562 2.95 -16.19 8.65
N ALA A 563 3.21 -14.94 9.02
CA ALA A 563 2.82 -14.37 10.30
C ALA A 563 1.32 -14.54 10.56
N GLU A 564 0.98 -15.05 11.74
CA GLU A 564 -0.42 -15.35 12.10
C GLU A 564 -1.10 -14.19 12.82
N THR A 565 -0.32 -13.27 13.36
CA THR A 565 -0.82 -12.09 14.07
C THR A 565 -0.21 -10.82 13.51
N GLN A 566 -0.92 -9.70 13.62
CA GLN A 566 -0.39 -8.39 13.20
C GLN A 566 0.90 -8.02 13.95
N PRO A 567 1.02 -8.19 15.29
CA PRO A 567 2.27 -7.92 15.98
C PRO A 567 3.44 -8.78 15.48
N ASP A 568 3.17 -10.02 15.09
CA ASP A 568 4.21 -10.91 14.55
C ASP A 568 4.65 -10.47 13.16
N MET A 569 3.71 -10.14 12.29
CA MET A 569 3.98 -9.56 10.97
C MET A 569 4.81 -8.28 11.09
N LEU A 570 4.44 -7.37 12.00
CA LEU A 570 5.18 -6.14 12.23
C LEU A 570 6.63 -6.41 12.67
N ARG A 571 6.86 -7.38 13.57
CA ARG A 571 8.22 -7.75 14.00
C ARG A 571 9.06 -8.28 12.86
N HIS A 572 8.50 -9.18 12.03
CA HIS A 572 9.22 -9.69 10.86
C HIS A 572 9.50 -8.56 9.85
N ALA A 573 8.55 -7.65 9.65
CA ALA A 573 8.75 -6.47 8.78
C ALA A 573 9.87 -5.56 9.32
N HIS A 574 9.91 -5.29 10.61
CA HIS A 574 10.98 -4.51 11.25
C HIS A 574 12.34 -5.21 11.11
N ALA A 575 12.41 -6.51 11.39
CA ALA A 575 13.64 -7.28 11.25
C ALA A 575 14.14 -7.28 9.80
N LEU A 576 13.24 -7.50 8.83
CA LEU A 576 13.55 -7.44 7.40
C LEU A 576 14.04 -6.05 6.98
N ASP A 577 13.35 -5.00 7.41
CA ASP A 577 13.72 -3.61 7.09
C ASP A 577 15.14 -3.29 7.58
N ARG A 578 15.48 -3.68 8.83
CA ARG A 578 16.84 -3.49 9.37
C ARG A 578 17.90 -4.19 8.52
N VAL A 579 17.65 -5.45 8.17
CA VAL A 579 18.62 -6.24 7.39
C VAL A 579 18.81 -5.61 6.01
N LEU A 580 17.74 -5.22 5.32
CA LEU A 580 17.84 -4.57 4.01
C LEU A 580 18.57 -3.23 4.09
N GLN A 581 18.29 -2.41 5.10
CA GLN A 581 18.90 -1.09 5.25
C GLN A 581 20.37 -1.17 5.65
N TRP A 582 20.74 -1.96 6.66
CA TRP A 582 22.11 -2.06 7.13
C TRP A 582 23.05 -2.78 6.16
N ASN A 583 22.50 -3.53 5.20
CA ASN A 583 23.28 -4.09 4.10
C ASN A 583 23.56 -3.11 2.96
N TYR A 584 22.93 -1.94 2.95
CA TYR A 584 23.09 -0.94 1.90
C TYR A 584 22.89 -1.51 0.49
N TYR A 585 21.86 -2.35 0.28
CA TYR A 585 21.57 -2.92 -1.03
C TYR A 585 21.08 -1.87 -2.03
N TRP A 586 20.70 -0.71 -1.54
CA TRP A 586 20.31 0.47 -2.30
C TRP A 586 20.73 1.76 -1.59
N ILE A 587 20.71 2.88 -2.30
CA ILE A 587 20.80 4.22 -1.71
C ILE A 587 19.38 4.77 -1.63
N PRO A 588 18.78 4.90 -0.44
CA PRO A 588 17.43 5.41 -0.29
C PRO A 588 17.29 6.82 -0.86
N ASN A 589 16.27 7.06 -1.68
CA ASN A 589 15.99 8.37 -2.23
C ASN A 589 15.01 9.15 -1.32
N TYR A 590 13.84 9.51 -1.80
CA TYR A 590 12.94 10.43 -1.12
C TYR A 590 11.49 10.19 -1.54
N TYR A 591 10.56 10.74 -0.74
CA TYR A 591 9.12 10.74 -1.03
C TYR A 591 8.48 12.05 -0.59
N PRO A 592 7.32 12.45 -1.17
CA PRO A 592 6.58 13.62 -0.72
C PRO A 592 5.84 13.33 0.60
N PRO A 593 5.55 14.34 1.43
CA PRO A 593 4.87 14.16 2.72
C PRO A 593 3.38 13.76 2.63
N GLY A 594 2.92 13.39 1.46
CA GLY A 594 1.58 12.97 1.12
C GLY A 594 1.35 13.12 -0.39
N SER A 595 0.11 12.94 -0.85
CA SER A 595 -0.24 13.20 -2.25
C SER A 595 -0.35 14.71 -2.48
N SER A 596 0.56 15.28 -3.27
CA SER A 596 0.52 16.70 -3.64
C SER A 596 -0.69 16.98 -4.52
N THR A 597 -1.70 17.64 -3.97
CA THR A 597 -3.00 17.83 -4.61
C THR A 597 -3.32 19.31 -4.78
N VAL A 598 -3.86 19.67 -5.94
CA VAL A 598 -4.30 21.04 -6.26
C VAL A 598 -5.73 20.98 -6.76
N TRP A 599 -6.62 21.84 -6.22
CA TRP A 599 -8.03 21.84 -6.61
C TRP A 599 -8.68 23.23 -6.49
N TRP A 600 -9.70 23.45 -7.27
CA TRP A 600 -10.55 24.63 -7.12
C TRP A 600 -11.43 24.50 -5.87
N ASN A 601 -11.44 25.56 -5.03
CA ASN A 601 -12.12 25.62 -3.74
C ASN A 601 -13.66 25.71 -3.89
N ARG A 602 -14.23 24.67 -4.43
CA ARG A 602 -15.69 24.51 -4.60
C ARG A 602 -16.20 23.19 -4.03
N PHE A 603 -15.34 22.50 -3.29
CA PHE A 603 -15.63 21.19 -2.72
C PHE A 603 -15.59 21.23 -1.20
N GLY A 604 -16.56 20.57 -0.59
CA GLY A 604 -16.54 20.25 0.82
C GLY A 604 -15.76 18.95 1.04
N LEU A 605 -15.01 18.92 2.14
CA LEU A 605 -14.23 17.79 2.58
C LEU A 605 -14.73 17.34 3.97
N PRO A 606 -14.67 16.05 4.30
CA PRO A 606 -14.98 15.56 5.65
C PRO A 606 -14.10 16.26 6.70
N LYS A 607 -14.61 16.46 7.89
CA LYS A 607 -13.83 17.03 9.01
C LYS A 607 -12.69 16.11 9.44
N VAL A 608 -12.92 14.80 9.42
CA VAL A 608 -11.90 13.78 9.63
C VAL A 608 -11.46 13.31 8.25
N GLN A 609 -10.18 13.45 7.95
CA GLN A 609 -9.61 13.00 6.68
C GLN A 609 -9.25 11.52 6.77
N ALA A 610 -9.31 10.84 5.62
CA ALA A 610 -8.81 9.47 5.50
C ALA A 610 -7.31 9.41 5.84
N THR A 611 -6.89 8.40 6.59
CA THR A 611 -5.50 8.26 7.04
C THR A 611 -4.60 7.76 5.92
N TYR A 612 -5.09 6.78 5.14
CA TYR A 612 -4.28 6.05 4.16
C TYR A 612 -4.67 6.31 2.70
N ASP A 613 -5.61 7.22 2.48
CA ASP A 613 -6.08 7.60 1.14
C ASP A 613 -6.33 9.11 1.04
N GLU A 614 -6.43 9.62 -0.19
CA GLU A 614 -6.78 11.02 -0.45
C GLU A 614 -8.27 11.30 -0.16
N GLY A 615 -9.09 10.26 -0.14
CA GLY A 615 -10.51 10.31 0.18
C GLY A 615 -11.37 11.06 -0.82
N LEU A 616 -10.98 11.16 -2.10
CA LEU A 616 -11.69 11.95 -3.11
C LEU A 616 -13.16 11.55 -3.29
N ASP A 617 -13.49 10.28 -3.10
CA ASP A 617 -14.87 9.76 -3.18
C ASP A 617 -15.77 10.20 -2.01
N THR A 618 -15.19 10.81 -0.98
CA THR A 618 -15.91 11.38 0.18
C THR A 618 -16.22 12.86 0.01
N TRP A 619 -15.66 13.51 -1.01
CA TRP A 619 -15.87 14.93 -1.28
C TRP A 619 -17.25 15.20 -1.88
N TRP A 620 -17.71 16.46 -1.80
CA TRP A 620 -18.98 16.90 -2.39
C TRP A 620 -18.84 18.32 -2.95
N GLU A 621 -19.68 18.70 -3.90
CA GLU A 621 -19.72 20.07 -4.41
C GLU A 621 -20.42 21.00 -3.40
N ILE A 622 -19.80 22.13 -3.08
CA ILE A 622 -20.41 23.21 -2.30
C ILE A 622 -21.01 24.19 -3.31
N SER A 623 -22.25 24.62 -3.10
CA SER A 623 -22.78 25.77 -3.85
C SER A 623 -21.86 26.98 -3.61
N PRO A 624 -21.44 27.71 -4.66
CA PRO A 624 -20.46 28.77 -4.54
C PRO A 624 -21.01 29.91 -3.67
N THR A 625 -20.70 29.88 -2.39
CA THR A 625 -20.79 31.10 -1.56
C THR A 625 -19.45 31.78 -1.68
N PRO A 626 -19.39 33.06 -2.07
CA PRO A 626 -18.12 33.80 -2.07
C PRO A 626 -17.47 33.73 -0.70
N LEU A 627 -16.17 33.41 -0.65
CA LEU A 627 -15.41 33.42 0.60
C LEU A 627 -15.53 34.84 1.23
N THR A 628 -15.88 34.89 2.51
CA THR A 628 -15.86 36.16 3.26
C THR A 628 -14.43 36.62 3.45
N ASN A 629 -14.21 37.94 3.61
CA ASN A 629 -12.89 38.52 3.88
C ASN A 629 -12.21 37.90 5.11
N ALA A 630 -12.97 37.43 6.10
CA ALA A 630 -12.47 36.70 7.27
C ALA A 630 -11.91 35.33 6.92
N GLN A 631 -12.60 34.56 6.08
CA GLN A 631 -12.13 33.25 5.60
C GLN A 631 -10.90 33.37 4.70
N MET A 632 -10.82 34.43 3.88
CA MET A 632 -9.61 34.75 3.09
C MET A 632 -8.41 35.11 3.97
N ALA A 633 -8.63 35.78 5.11
CA ALA A 633 -7.58 36.16 6.06
C ALA A 633 -7.08 34.94 6.86
N GLU A 634 -7.96 34.03 7.24
CA GLU A 634 -7.62 32.79 7.93
C GLU A 634 -6.83 31.83 7.03
N HIS A 635 -7.16 31.76 5.76
CA HIS A 635 -6.41 31.02 4.74
C HIS A 635 -4.99 31.55 4.53
N LYS A 636 -4.79 32.87 4.57
CA LYS A 636 -3.46 33.47 4.49
C LYS A 636 -2.56 33.15 5.67
N LYS A 637 -3.13 32.86 6.86
CA LYS A 637 -2.39 32.48 8.06
C LYS A 637 -2.05 30.99 8.12
N ALA A 638 -2.74 30.13 7.38
CA ALA A 638 -2.56 28.68 7.37
C ALA A 638 -1.61 28.19 6.26
N MET A 639 -1.10 29.08 5.43
CA MET A 639 -0.07 28.74 4.45
C MET A 639 1.32 28.78 5.10
N PRO A 640 2.10 27.69 5.02
CA PRO A 640 3.49 27.64 5.49
C PRO A 640 4.42 28.52 4.66
#